data_58d976441592c7ffdc8d6f715d182c17
#
_entry.id   58d976441592c7ffdc8d6f715d182c17
#
_cell.length_a   1.000
_cell.length_b   1.000
_cell.length_c   1.000
_cell.angle_alpha   90.00
_cell.angle_beta   90.00
_cell.angle_gamma   90.00
#
_symmetry.space_group_name_H-M   'P 1'
#
loop_
_entity.id
_entity.type
_entity.pdbx_description
1 polymer ?
#
loop_
_entity_poly.entity_id
_entity_poly.type
_entity_poly.pdbx_seq_one_letter_code
_entity_poly.pdbx_strand_id
1 'polypeptide(L)'
;MNLSKTLTLVSLIFLSFSVTAQKNSALYKEALKVFNNENYCEGAEKCEAAYKLLSRKGNRAKLLKGDMAFKTAECYRMTERFREANDWYERCKLLDYQNEEPKILLHNAEMLQQMGDFKKAITNLEAYKKLVPNDVLADVRIQSCKTAKDYVANKTKYVVTNQRNINGTTFDMAPVFGDRKESKLFFSSGRDGGLGGGIDPRSCENYMDLWYSQMDKKGNWGVPTPLEGDGINTEDNEGTVCFDGGAKKMFFTRCPNVKKQNLGCEIWMSERKGRDAWKEPTRLELKSDDTVSVGHPCVSDDGKTLVFASDMSGGFGGRDLWITEYVRKTNAWTAPKNLGPEINTSGDELFPTFGKNGDLYFSSDGHPGIGNLDVFRAAKVGEEFKWENAQNMGYPINSEAADFALYELDEIQGYFTSERKSENGEFKPDIYKYELPPKLFDLCVIASETGNKAEKIEGARIAVKASNGDTWDGFTNKLGKVCWEKKGNGDRYILPETSYQIFASKEGYHNNPRPSEFTTVGLTQGRTFYIEMGLLPIKPIVLPEVRYPLASAVLLIDNTINSKDSLNFVYDLLIEYPGMVLRLMSHTDARGTASSNQELSERRAKSCIDYLVKEKGINPRRLIPRGDGENAPRVWKDPVSGEIITLTEEYINQFKTTDKSRFEMLHQVNRRTEAEVVRMDFTP
;
A
#
# COMPACT_ATOMS: atom_id res chain seq x y z
N MET A 1 4.69 47.54 63.40
CA MET A 1 4.58 47.36 61.92
C MET A 1 5.98 47.41 61.34
N ASN A 2 6.79 46.34 61.35
CA ASN A 2 8.04 46.21 60.56
C ASN A 2 8.74 44.84 60.70
N LEU A 3 8.24 43.89 61.52
CA LEU A 3 8.88 42.56 61.61
C LEU A 3 8.52 41.59 60.47
N SER A 4 7.34 41.74 59.83
CA SER A 4 6.91 40.83 58.79
C SER A 4 7.57 41.12 57.43
N LYS A 5 7.88 42.40 57.13
CA LYS A 5 8.61 42.77 55.89
C LYS A 5 10.08 42.39 55.89
N THR A 6 10.71 42.36 57.07
CA THR A 6 12.12 41.98 57.21
C THR A 6 12.31 40.45 57.10
N LEU A 7 11.36 39.65 57.58
CA LEU A 7 11.43 38.20 57.44
C LEU A 7 11.20 37.77 55.97
N THR A 8 10.28 38.45 55.24
CA THR A 8 10.02 38.15 53.81
C THR A 8 11.19 38.56 52.94
N LEU A 9 11.87 39.66 53.21
CA LEU A 9 13.06 40.10 52.49
C LEU A 9 14.28 39.19 52.78
N VAL A 10 14.46 38.75 54.03
CA VAL A 10 15.52 37.84 54.43
C VAL A 10 15.29 36.44 53.80
N SER A 11 14.04 35.95 53.73
CA SER A 11 13.73 34.68 53.09
C SER A 11 13.93 34.74 51.56
N LEU A 12 13.60 35.85 50.90
CA LEU A 12 13.88 36.05 49.46
C LEU A 12 15.35 36.20 49.19
N ILE A 13 16.14 36.85 50.04
CA ILE A 13 17.59 36.97 49.90
C ILE A 13 18.26 35.61 50.16
N PHE A 14 17.82 34.83 51.16
CA PHE A 14 18.35 33.47 51.37
C PHE A 14 17.98 32.50 50.24
N LEU A 15 16.78 32.61 49.65
CA LEU A 15 16.42 31.82 48.44
C LEU A 15 17.30 32.23 47.26
N SER A 16 17.55 33.51 47.01
CA SER A 16 18.42 33.98 45.92
C SER A 16 19.87 33.55 46.11
N PHE A 17 20.42 33.61 47.33
CA PHE A 17 21.77 33.12 47.63
C PHE A 17 21.90 31.60 47.51
N SER A 18 20.88 30.84 47.89
CA SER A 18 20.91 29.36 47.74
C SER A 18 20.83 28.93 46.28
N VAL A 19 20.03 29.59 45.44
CA VAL A 19 19.93 29.36 44.00
C VAL A 19 21.26 29.76 43.31
N THR A 20 21.85 30.88 43.68
CA THR A 20 23.12 31.34 43.10
C THR A 20 24.31 30.42 43.49
N ALA A 21 24.36 29.94 44.75
CA ALA A 21 25.39 28.98 45.20
C ALA A 21 25.24 27.60 44.50
N GLN A 22 24.00 27.22 44.12
CA GLN A 22 23.77 25.97 43.40
C GLN A 22 24.09 26.07 41.91
N LYS A 23 23.78 27.19 41.25
CA LYS A 23 24.22 27.50 39.88
C LYS A 23 25.74 27.53 39.74
N ASN A 24 26.45 27.73 40.81
CA ASN A 24 27.92 27.74 40.86
C ASN A 24 28.56 26.36 41.13
N SER A 25 27.78 25.26 41.25
CA SER A 25 28.40 23.95 41.40
C SER A 25 29.18 23.58 40.12
N ALA A 26 30.37 22.99 40.28
CA ALA A 26 31.25 22.66 39.16
C ALA A 26 30.55 21.73 38.15
N LEU A 27 29.84 20.71 38.64
CA LEU A 27 29.10 19.76 37.77
C LEU A 27 27.97 20.43 36.98
N TYR A 28 27.21 21.37 37.57
CA TYR A 28 26.16 22.09 36.86
C TYR A 28 26.74 22.97 35.74
N LYS A 29 27.84 23.68 36.02
CA LYS A 29 28.50 24.51 35.00
C LYS A 29 29.10 23.67 33.89
N GLU A 30 29.68 22.54 34.22
CA GLU A 30 30.24 21.58 33.25
C GLU A 30 29.14 21.01 32.34
N ALA A 31 28.04 20.55 32.91
CA ALA A 31 26.90 20.07 32.16
C ALA A 31 26.34 21.13 31.16
N LEU A 32 26.14 22.37 31.63
CA LEU A 32 25.73 23.49 30.76
C LEU A 32 26.75 23.74 29.64
N LYS A 33 28.05 23.71 29.95
CA LYS A 33 29.08 23.94 28.93
C LYS A 33 29.06 22.85 27.86
N VAL A 34 28.95 21.59 28.26
CA VAL A 34 28.93 20.45 27.34
C VAL A 34 27.67 20.52 26.46
N PHE A 35 26.49 20.77 27.06
CA PHE A 35 25.26 20.92 26.34
C PHE A 35 25.26 22.10 25.34
N ASN A 36 25.72 23.29 25.78
CA ASN A 36 25.79 24.49 24.95
C ASN A 36 26.83 24.38 23.81
N ASN A 37 27.77 23.45 23.90
CA ASN A 37 28.67 23.10 22.81
C ASN A 37 28.10 22.02 21.89
N GLU A 38 26.83 21.70 22.02
CA GLU A 38 26.10 20.67 21.24
C GLU A 38 26.77 19.26 21.35
N ASN A 39 27.54 19.03 22.40
CA ASN A 39 28.05 17.69 22.70
C ASN A 39 26.96 16.90 23.44
N TYR A 40 25.96 16.42 22.72
CA TYR A 40 24.83 15.69 23.32
C TYR A 40 25.24 14.31 23.81
N CYS A 41 26.26 13.73 23.21
CA CYS A 41 26.83 12.44 23.60
C CYS A 41 27.32 12.43 25.05
N GLU A 42 28.22 13.34 25.39
CA GLU A 42 28.70 13.52 26.76
C GLU A 42 27.70 14.27 27.63
N GLY A 43 26.87 15.12 26.97
CA GLY A 43 25.88 15.97 27.62
C GLY A 43 24.86 15.20 28.44
N ALA A 44 24.34 14.08 27.92
CA ALA A 44 23.41 13.23 28.64
C ALA A 44 23.94 12.79 29.99
N GLU A 45 25.17 12.23 30.05
CA GLU A 45 25.81 11.77 31.29
C GLU A 45 26.05 12.92 32.27
N LYS A 46 26.57 14.05 31.77
CA LYS A 46 26.87 15.22 32.62
C LYS A 46 25.61 15.86 33.20
N CYS A 47 24.53 16.01 32.39
CA CYS A 47 23.26 16.54 32.85
C CYS A 47 22.58 15.59 33.86
N GLU A 48 22.65 14.28 33.66
CA GLU A 48 22.15 13.28 34.62
C GLU A 48 22.92 13.37 35.97
N ALA A 49 24.25 13.48 35.93
CA ALA A 49 25.06 13.61 37.14
C ALA A 49 24.67 14.89 37.90
N ALA A 50 24.52 16.00 37.20
CA ALA A 50 24.09 17.25 37.81
C ALA A 50 22.65 17.14 38.40
N TYR A 51 21.72 16.50 37.69
CA TYR A 51 20.37 16.22 38.20
C TYR A 51 20.39 15.39 39.48
N LYS A 52 21.16 14.32 39.52
CA LYS A 52 21.31 13.44 40.68
C LYS A 52 21.85 14.20 41.90
N LEU A 53 22.84 15.10 41.68
CA LEU A 53 23.38 15.95 42.74
C LEU A 53 22.34 16.93 43.28
N LEU A 54 21.59 17.57 42.40
CA LEU A 54 20.50 18.51 42.75
C LEU A 54 19.33 17.81 43.45
N SER A 55 19.08 16.55 43.17
CA SER A 55 18.04 15.75 43.81
C SER A 55 18.26 15.52 45.30
N ARG A 56 19.53 15.54 45.77
CA ARG A 56 19.89 15.45 47.19
C ARG A 56 19.53 16.73 47.97
N LYS A 57 19.24 17.84 47.29
CA LYS A 57 18.97 19.16 47.90
C LYS A 57 17.49 19.48 48.08
N GLY A 58 16.59 18.52 47.77
CA GLY A 58 15.16 18.61 47.94
C GLY A 58 14.48 19.70 47.05
N ASN A 59 13.34 20.24 47.48
CA ASN A 59 12.52 21.17 46.69
C ASN A 59 13.17 22.54 46.42
N ARG A 60 14.22 22.90 47.20
CA ARG A 60 14.93 24.19 47.01
C ARG A 60 15.67 24.27 45.65
N ALA A 61 15.89 23.15 45.00
CA ALA A 61 16.55 23.06 43.69
C ALA A 61 15.59 22.68 42.55
N LYS A 62 14.27 22.77 42.76
CA LYS A 62 13.26 22.24 41.78
C LYS A 62 13.48 22.78 40.37
N LEU A 63 13.67 24.07 40.18
CA LEU A 63 13.92 24.70 38.89
C LEU A 63 15.20 24.21 38.21
N LEU A 64 16.30 24.16 38.98
CA LEU A 64 17.59 23.66 38.42
C LEU A 64 17.56 22.16 38.09
N LYS A 65 16.78 21.38 38.85
CA LYS A 65 16.52 19.97 38.51
C LYS A 65 15.71 19.87 37.22
N GLY A 66 14.68 20.69 37.05
CA GLY A 66 13.89 20.76 35.83
C GLY A 66 14.74 21.10 34.61
N ASP A 67 15.65 22.10 34.75
CA ASP A 67 16.58 22.47 33.69
C ASP A 67 17.51 21.31 33.29
N MET A 68 18.09 20.62 34.29
CA MET A 68 18.95 19.47 33.98
C MET A 68 18.19 18.28 33.42
N ALA A 69 16.97 18.03 33.87
CA ALA A 69 16.11 17.00 33.32
C ALA A 69 15.75 17.29 31.85
N PHE A 70 15.41 18.56 31.53
CA PHE A 70 15.12 18.99 30.17
C PHE A 70 16.35 18.83 29.25
N LYS A 71 17.51 19.30 29.68
CA LYS A 71 18.75 19.17 28.91
C LYS A 71 19.15 17.69 28.68
N THR A 72 18.90 16.84 29.68
CA THR A 72 19.11 15.40 29.51
C THR A 72 18.17 14.82 28.50
N ALA A 73 16.88 15.21 28.53
CA ALA A 73 15.89 14.79 27.54
C ALA A 73 16.29 15.24 26.12
N GLU A 74 16.73 16.50 25.97
CA GLU A 74 17.20 17.04 24.69
C GLU A 74 18.44 16.28 24.17
N CYS A 75 19.40 15.94 25.05
CA CYS A 75 20.54 15.13 24.63
C CYS A 75 20.09 13.77 24.07
N TYR A 76 19.15 13.09 24.73
CA TYR A 76 18.62 11.82 24.25
C TYR A 76 17.78 11.97 22.99
N ARG A 77 17.02 13.06 22.85
CA ARG A 77 16.25 13.37 21.64
C ARG A 77 17.18 13.57 20.44
N MET A 78 18.23 14.38 20.62
CA MET A 78 19.21 14.69 19.56
C MET A 78 20.08 13.50 19.16
N THR A 79 20.16 12.47 19.99
CA THR A 79 20.88 11.21 19.72
C THR A 79 19.92 10.04 19.43
N GLU A 80 18.67 10.33 19.02
CA GLU A 80 17.63 9.38 18.58
C GLU A 80 17.25 8.29 19.61
N ARG A 81 17.57 8.54 20.87
CA ARG A 81 17.21 7.67 21.99
C ARG A 81 15.84 8.04 22.54
N PHE A 82 14.81 7.84 21.74
CA PHE A 82 13.48 8.39 21.96
C PHE A 82 12.80 7.91 23.25
N ARG A 83 13.06 6.69 23.68
CA ARG A 83 12.51 6.16 24.94
C ARG A 83 13.10 6.86 26.15
N GLU A 84 14.41 7.02 26.18
CA GLU A 84 15.10 7.73 27.25
C GLU A 84 14.72 9.20 27.26
N ALA A 85 14.62 9.82 26.07
CA ALA A 85 14.13 11.20 25.96
C ALA A 85 12.73 11.36 26.58
N ASN A 86 11.79 10.47 26.20
CA ASN A 86 10.44 10.47 26.77
C ASN A 86 10.45 10.34 28.29
N ASP A 87 11.24 9.42 28.85
CA ASP A 87 11.33 9.21 30.30
C ASP A 87 11.85 10.46 31.01
N TRP A 88 12.76 11.21 30.41
CA TRP A 88 13.29 12.44 30.97
C TRP A 88 12.31 13.61 30.82
N TYR A 89 11.55 13.71 29.72
CA TYR A 89 10.47 14.70 29.62
C TYR A 89 9.37 14.44 30.64
N GLU A 90 9.01 13.18 30.91
CA GLU A 90 8.06 12.85 31.98
C GLU A 90 8.57 13.32 33.35
N ARG A 91 9.89 13.20 33.63
CA ARG A 91 10.50 13.77 34.87
C ARG A 91 10.40 15.29 34.92
N CYS A 92 10.52 15.99 33.79
CA CYS A 92 10.30 17.44 33.72
C CYS A 92 8.87 17.80 34.14
N LYS A 93 7.88 17.05 33.62
CA LYS A 93 6.45 17.26 33.97
C LYS A 93 6.17 16.98 35.44
N LEU A 94 6.79 15.97 36.05
CA LEU A 94 6.68 15.72 37.49
C LEU A 94 7.27 16.86 38.34
N LEU A 95 8.13 17.69 37.76
CA LEU A 95 8.69 18.88 38.38
C LEU A 95 7.93 20.17 38.04
N ASP A 96 6.83 20.08 37.28
CA ASP A 96 6.06 21.21 36.71
C ASP A 96 6.91 22.15 35.85
N TYR A 97 8.06 21.65 35.30
CA TYR A 97 9.02 22.50 34.59
C TYR A 97 8.54 22.91 33.19
N GLN A 98 7.52 22.26 32.64
CA GLN A 98 6.84 22.68 31.40
C GLN A 98 6.23 24.09 31.47
N ASN A 99 6.03 24.64 32.66
CA ASN A 99 5.56 26.04 32.84
C ASN A 99 6.71 27.05 32.59
N GLU A 100 7.95 26.64 32.76
CA GLU A 100 9.15 27.44 32.47
C GLU A 100 9.66 27.20 31.05
N GLU A 101 9.55 25.94 30.56
CA GLU A 101 9.97 25.52 29.25
C GLU A 101 8.84 24.71 28.56
N PRO A 102 7.93 25.38 27.86
CA PRO A 102 6.81 24.70 27.19
C PRO A 102 7.21 23.66 26.16
N LYS A 103 8.37 23.80 25.52
CA LYS A 103 8.88 22.84 24.53
C LYS A 103 8.98 21.42 25.07
N ILE A 104 9.03 21.22 26.38
CA ILE A 104 8.96 19.87 26.99
C ILE A 104 7.73 19.12 26.53
N LEU A 105 6.57 19.77 26.42
CA LEU A 105 5.34 19.14 25.99
C LEU A 105 5.35 18.87 24.48
N LEU A 106 5.90 19.79 23.69
CA LEU A 106 6.04 19.65 22.25
C LEU A 106 6.98 18.48 21.89
N HIS A 107 8.24 18.52 22.39
CA HIS A 107 9.22 17.50 22.08
C HIS A 107 8.86 16.13 22.69
N ASN A 108 8.21 16.09 23.86
CA ASN A 108 7.67 14.83 24.40
C ASN A 108 6.57 14.26 23.49
N ALA A 109 5.74 15.09 22.90
CA ALA A 109 4.73 14.63 21.93
C ALA A 109 5.38 14.07 20.66
N GLU A 110 6.47 14.66 20.17
CA GLU A 110 7.27 14.13 19.07
C GLU A 110 7.78 12.71 19.38
N MET A 111 8.36 12.49 20.55
CA MET A 111 8.85 11.18 20.98
C MET A 111 7.71 10.15 21.05
N LEU A 112 6.55 10.56 21.56
CA LEU A 112 5.35 9.72 21.65
C LEU A 112 4.79 9.38 20.26
N GLN A 113 4.79 10.34 19.33
CA GLN A 113 4.39 10.14 17.94
C GLN A 113 5.30 9.13 17.25
N GLN A 114 6.62 9.31 17.36
CA GLN A 114 7.65 8.39 16.84
C GLN A 114 7.50 6.95 17.37
N MET A 115 7.01 6.81 18.60
CA MET A 115 6.71 5.50 19.21
C MET A 115 5.29 4.99 18.92
N GLY A 116 4.49 5.72 18.15
CA GLY A 116 3.10 5.36 17.79
C GLY A 116 2.06 5.62 18.89
N ASP A 117 2.41 6.30 20.00
CA ASP A 117 1.46 6.66 21.07
C ASP A 117 0.76 8.01 20.77
N PHE A 118 0.05 8.06 19.65
CA PHE A 118 -0.65 9.25 19.19
C PHE A 118 -1.61 9.85 20.22
N LYS A 119 -2.24 9.01 21.05
CA LYS A 119 -3.18 9.50 22.07
C LYS A 119 -2.49 10.37 23.12
N LYS A 120 -1.33 9.94 23.64
CA LYS A 120 -0.56 10.73 24.60
C LYS A 120 0.09 11.94 23.92
N ALA A 121 0.56 11.77 22.67
CA ALA A 121 1.07 12.88 21.86
C ALA A 121 0.05 14.02 21.77
N ILE A 122 -1.20 13.74 21.38
CA ILE A 122 -2.29 14.74 21.33
C ILE A 122 -2.48 15.40 22.70
N THR A 123 -2.50 14.63 23.79
CA THR A 123 -2.67 15.18 25.13
C THR A 123 -1.58 16.21 25.47
N ASN A 124 -0.32 15.91 25.14
CA ASN A 124 0.79 16.83 25.36
C ASN A 124 0.71 18.07 24.45
N LEU A 125 0.37 17.89 23.17
CA LEU A 125 0.21 18.98 22.20
C LEU A 125 -0.92 19.93 22.61
N GLU A 126 -2.05 19.41 23.06
CA GLU A 126 -3.15 20.22 23.58
C GLU A 126 -2.78 20.97 24.87
N ALA A 127 -1.95 20.36 25.73
CA ALA A 127 -1.38 21.04 26.90
C ALA A 127 -0.37 22.12 26.50
N TYR A 128 0.47 21.87 25.51
CA TYR A 128 1.39 22.84 24.93
C TYR A 128 0.66 24.06 24.36
N LYS A 129 -0.41 23.85 23.58
CA LYS A 129 -1.24 24.91 22.99
C LYS A 129 -1.90 25.85 24.02
N LYS A 130 -2.11 25.39 25.27
CA LYS A 130 -2.59 26.25 26.34
C LYS A 130 -1.52 27.22 26.78
N LEU A 131 -0.24 26.87 26.65
CA LEU A 131 0.91 27.71 27.02
C LEU A 131 1.37 28.58 25.84
N VAL A 132 1.29 28.02 24.60
CA VAL A 132 1.71 28.65 23.34
C VAL A 132 0.56 28.59 22.32
N PRO A 133 -0.46 29.42 22.40
CA PRO A 133 -1.71 29.31 21.61
C PRO A 133 -1.52 29.47 20.10
N ASN A 134 -0.54 30.24 19.67
CA ASN A 134 -0.35 30.66 18.27
C ASN A 134 0.65 29.79 17.50
N ASP A 135 1.09 28.67 18.05
CA ASP A 135 2.00 27.76 17.34
C ASP A 135 1.23 26.93 16.32
N VAL A 136 1.43 27.23 15.02
CA VAL A 136 0.77 26.58 13.89
C VAL A 136 1.29 25.15 13.72
N LEU A 137 2.57 24.90 13.97
CA LEU A 137 3.16 23.57 13.84
C LEU A 137 2.52 22.57 14.82
N ALA A 138 2.19 23.03 16.04
CA ALA A 138 1.49 22.19 16.99
C ALA A 138 0.07 21.81 16.53
N ASP A 139 -0.63 22.68 15.78
CA ASP A 139 -1.93 22.35 15.19
C ASP A 139 -1.79 21.29 14.09
N VAL A 140 -0.78 21.42 13.24
CA VAL A 140 -0.47 20.41 12.20
C VAL A 140 -0.16 19.05 12.84
N ARG A 141 0.66 19.02 13.89
CA ARG A 141 1.01 17.76 14.59
C ARG A 141 -0.20 17.12 15.29
N ILE A 142 -1.10 17.92 15.87
CA ILE A 142 -2.38 17.42 16.42
C ILE A 142 -3.21 16.77 15.29
N GLN A 143 -3.29 17.43 14.14
CA GLN A 143 -4.02 16.89 12.99
C GLN A 143 -3.38 15.60 12.50
N SER A 144 -2.07 15.56 12.33
CA SER A 144 -1.30 14.38 11.94
C SER A 144 -1.57 13.19 12.86
N CYS A 145 -1.47 13.39 14.19
CA CYS A 145 -1.77 12.34 15.17
C CYS A 145 -3.24 11.85 15.10
N LYS A 146 -4.20 12.72 14.76
CA LYS A 146 -5.62 12.33 14.60
C LYS A 146 -5.85 11.48 13.36
N THR A 147 -5.18 11.81 12.25
CA THR A 147 -5.37 11.15 10.94
C THR A 147 -4.43 9.98 10.68
N ALA A 148 -3.40 9.77 11.49
CA ALA A 148 -2.42 8.69 11.33
C ALA A 148 -3.08 7.30 11.15
N LYS A 149 -4.12 7.01 11.93
CA LYS A 149 -4.87 5.74 11.82
C LYS A 149 -5.61 5.58 10.49
N ASP A 150 -6.07 6.68 9.91
CA ASP A 150 -6.76 6.65 8.62
C ASP A 150 -5.79 6.34 7.48
N TYR A 151 -4.56 6.85 7.56
CA TYR A 151 -3.49 6.47 6.60
C TYR A 151 -3.17 4.97 6.68
N VAL A 152 -3.06 4.40 7.87
CA VAL A 152 -2.81 2.96 8.04
C VAL A 152 -4.00 2.12 7.56
N ALA A 153 -5.24 2.56 7.82
CA ALA A 153 -6.45 1.88 7.36
C ALA A 153 -6.61 1.93 5.84
N ASN A 154 -6.23 3.05 5.21
CA ASN A 154 -6.27 3.29 3.77
C ASN A 154 -4.89 3.15 3.12
N LYS A 155 -4.09 2.19 3.59
CA LYS A 155 -2.74 1.97 3.11
C LYS A 155 -2.65 1.89 1.58
N THR A 156 -1.57 2.43 1.04
CA THR A 156 -1.24 2.29 -0.36
C THR A 156 -0.86 0.83 -0.69
N LYS A 157 -0.61 0.53 -1.95
CA LYS A 157 -0.27 -0.82 -2.40
C LYS A 157 1.23 -1.09 -2.43
N TYR A 158 2.03 -0.10 -2.12
CA TYR A 158 3.47 -0.28 -2.04
C TYR A 158 3.85 -1.33 -0.99
N VAL A 159 4.86 -2.10 -1.31
CA VAL A 159 5.57 -2.98 -0.37
C VAL A 159 6.88 -2.30 -0.04
N VAL A 160 7.20 -2.18 1.25
CA VAL A 160 8.41 -1.55 1.75
C VAL A 160 9.29 -2.62 2.38
N THR A 161 10.57 -2.66 1.96
CA THR A 161 11.53 -3.70 2.37
C THR A 161 12.86 -3.07 2.78
N ASN A 162 13.32 -3.39 4.01
CA ASN A 162 14.64 -2.98 4.49
C ASN A 162 15.75 -3.59 3.64
N GLN A 163 16.73 -2.78 3.24
CA GLN A 163 17.86 -3.20 2.41
C GLN A 163 19.03 -3.71 3.27
N ARG A 164 18.82 -4.83 3.97
CA ARG A 164 19.80 -5.41 4.93
C ARG A 164 21.20 -5.68 4.36
N ASN A 165 21.32 -5.88 3.04
CA ASN A 165 22.61 -6.07 2.37
C ASN A 165 23.38 -4.76 2.18
N ILE A 166 22.69 -3.62 2.30
CA ILE A 166 23.26 -2.27 2.22
C ILE A 166 23.43 -1.71 3.62
N ASN A 167 22.41 -1.82 4.47
CA ASN A 167 22.37 -1.26 5.81
C ASN A 167 23.39 -1.94 6.73
N GLY A 168 24.10 -1.13 7.52
CA GLY A 168 25.05 -1.54 8.55
C GLY A 168 24.49 -1.45 9.97
N THR A 169 25.37 -1.35 10.94
CA THR A 169 25.02 -1.15 12.36
C THR A 169 24.85 0.31 12.73
N THR A 170 25.33 1.23 11.89
CA THR A 170 25.27 2.69 12.04
C THR A 170 24.21 3.30 11.15
N PHE A 171 24.15 4.62 11.06
CA PHE A 171 23.23 5.33 10.19
C PHE A 171 23.60 5.12 8.72
N ASP A 172 22.61 4.76 7.91
CA ASP A 172 22.67 4.65 6.45
C ASP A 172 21.50 5.41 5.82
N MET A 173 21.76 6.48 5.07
CA MET A 173 20.71 7.38 4.62
C MET A 173 20.93 8.01 3.25
N ALA A 174 19.88 8.62 2.72
CA ALA A 174 19.83 9.40 1.49
C ALA A 174 20.36 8.63 0.25
N PRO A 175 19.69 7.53 -0.12
CA PRO A 175 20.06 6.71 -1.27
C PRO A 175 19.78 7.43 -2.59
N VAL A 176 20.74 7.40 -3.54
CA VAL A 176 20.60 7.95 -4.88
C VAL A 176 21.42 7.15 -5.89
N PHE A 177 20.96 7.05 -7.13
CA PHE A 177 21.74 6.40 -8.18
C PHE A 177 22.66 7.41 -8.88
N GLY A 178 23.95 7.04 -9.01
CA GLY A 178 24.99 7.87 -9.61
C GLY A 178 25.54 7.35 -10.91
N ASP A 179 24.79 6.48 -11.62
CA ASP A 179 25.13 6.00 -12.94
C ASP A 179 23.88 5.85 -13.83
N ARG A 180 24.07 5.98 -15.16
CA ARG A 180 22.97 5.88 -16.14
C ARG A 180 22.30 4.50 -16.20
N LYS A 181 22.92 3.46 -15.63
CA LYS A 181 22.40 2.10 -15.62
C LYS A 181 21.64 1.79 -14.35
N GLU A 182 21.59 2.75 -13.43
CA GLU A 182 20.95 2.57 -12.11
C GLU A 182 21.45 1.31 -11.41
N SER A 183 22.76 1.13 -11.46
CA SER A 183 23.46 -0.04 -10.89
C SER A 183 24.41 0.32 -9.75
N LYS A 184 24.68 1.60 -9.52
CA LYS A 184 25.44 2.14 -8.39
C LYS A 184 24.55 2.99 -7.51
N LEU A 185 24.29 2.51 -6.30
CA LEU A 185 23.56 3.23 -5.26
C LEU A 185 24.56 3.94 -4.35
N PHE A 186 24.49 5.25 -4.30
CA PHE A 186 25.27 6.11 -3.39
C PHE A 186 24.40 6.46 -2.19
N PHE A 187 25.03 6.62 -1.04
CA PHE A 187 24.35 6.96 0.21
C PHE A 187 25.35 7.51 1.22
N SER A 188 24.86 8.10 2.30
CA SER A 188 25.67 8.56 3.43
C SER A 188 25.69 7.51 4.52
N SER A 189 26.85 7.26 5.12
CA SER A 189 27.00 6.25 6.17
C SER A 189 28.07 6.61 7.19
N GLY A 190 27.80 6.36 8.46
CA GLY A 190 28.75 6.45 9.58
C GLY A 190 29.50 5.14 9.85
N ARG A 191 29.51 4.16 8.92
CA ARG A 191 30.16 2.87 9.12
C ARG A 191 31.68 2.95 9.22
N ASP A 192 32.30 1.98 9.89
CA ASP A 192 33.75 1.89 10.01
C ASP A 192 34.42 1.78 8.63
N GLY A 193 35.58 2.43 8.50
CA GLY A 193 36.38 2.44 7.26
C GLY A 193 36.23 3.70 6.42
N GLY A 194 35.43 4.66 6.84
CA GLY A 194 35.42 6.03 6.31
C GLY A 194 36.61 6.88 6.74
N LEU A 195 36.66 8.12 6.24
CA LEU A 195 37.70 9.12 6.60
C LEU A 195 37.24 10.00 7.78
N GLY A 196 35.93 10.03 8.09
CA GLY A 196 35.37 10.81 9.19
C GLY A 196 36.09 10.60 10.52
N GLY A 197 36.53 11.68 11.15
CA GLY A 197 37.50 11.71 12.24
C GLY A 197 36.97 11.36 13.64
N GLY A 198 36.22 10.26 13.81
CA GLY A 198 35.76 9.82 15.13
C GLY A 198 34.26 9.96 15.33
N ILE A 199 33.81 10.16 16.56
CA ILE A 199 32.36 10.26 16.90
C ILE A 199 31.91 11.70 16.82
N ASP A 200 30.83 11.96 16.07
CA ASP A 200 30.13 13.25 16.06
C ASP A 200 29.47 13.45 17.46
N PRO A 201 29.87 14.47 18.19
CA PRO A 201 29.34 14.70 19.54
C PRO A 201 27.83 15.03 19.53
N ARG A 202 27.26 15.39 18.38
CA ARG A 202 25.82 15.75 18.23
C ARG A 202 24.93 14.52 18.08
N SER A 203 25.40 13.48 17.36
CA SER A 203 24.61 12.27 17.09
C SER A 203 25.03 11.04 17.90
N CYS A 204 26.25 11.04 18.47
CA CYS A 204 26.93 9.86 19.06
C CYS A 204 27.27 8.75 18.03
N GLU A 205 27.18 9.04 16.77
CA GLU A 205 27.60 8.16 15.70
C GLU A 205 28.93 8.63 15.09
N ASN A 206 29.59 7.79 14.32
CA ASN A 206 30.74 8.22 13.54
C ASN A 206 30.36 9.35 12.58
N TYR A 207 31.33 10.21 12.27
CA TYR A 207 31.13 11.17 11.17
C TYR A 207 30.76 10.44 9.89
N MET A 208 29.84 11.01 9.12
CA MET A 208 29.31 10.39 7.93
C MET A 208 30.17 10.69 6.72
N ASP A 209 30.42 9.67 5.93
CA ASP A 209 31.06 9.72 4.62
C ASP A 209 30.09 9.34 3.50
N LEU A 210 30.46 9.65 2.26
CA LEU A 210 29.77 9.16 1.07
C LEU A 210 30.26 7.76 0.73
N TRP A 211 29.33 6.83 0.58
CA TRP A 211 29.55 5.44 0.24
C TRP A 211 28.78 5.05 -1.02
N TYR A 212 29.14 3.94 -1.63
CA TYR A 212 28.34 3.35 -2.71
C TYR A 212 28.32 1.83 -2.61
N SER A 213 27.26 1.22 -3.15
CA SER A 213 27.17 -0.21 -3.41
C SER A 213 26.92 -0.42 -4.89
N GLN A 214 27.54 -1.46 -5.48
CA GLN A 214 27.41 -1.83 -6.89
C GLN A 214 26.54 -3.08 -6.99
N MET A 215 25.50 -3.03 -7.80
CA MET A 215 24.63 -4.17 -8.12
C MET A 215 25.32 -5.14 -9.09
N ASP A 216 25.27 -6.42 -8.80
CA ASP A 216 25.75 -7.47 -9.70
C ASP A 216 24.75 -7.75 -10.84
N LYS A 217 25.13 -8.61 -11.81
CA LYS A 217 24.28 -8.99 -12.95
C LYS A 217 23.00 -9.75 -12.55
N LYS A 218 22.89 -10.21 -11.31
CA LYS A 218 21.74 -10.95 -10.77
C LYS A 218 20.81 -10.03 -9.97
N GLY A 219 21.15 -8.74 -9.84
CA GLY A 219 20.38 -7.77 -9.07
C GLY A 219 20.70 -7.77 -7.58
N ASN A 220 21.79 -8.36 -7.14
CA ASN A 220 22.19 -8.33 -5.72
C ASN A 220 23.16 -7.17 -5.48
N TRP A 221 22.95 -6.46 -4.37
CA TRP A 221 23.88 -5.45 -3.91
C TRP A 221 25.19 -6.03 -3.41
N GLY A 222 26.31 -5.45 -3.84
CA GLY A 222 27.64 -5.76 -3.34
C GLY A 222 27.90 -5.12 -1.98
N VAL A 223 29.06 -5.42 -1.40
CA VAL A 223 29.49 -4.80 -0.15
C VAL A 223 29.72 -3.30 -0.37
N PRO A 224 29.13 -2.43 0.46
CA PRO A 224 29.37 -0.99 0.39
C PRO A 224 30.85 -0.63 0.51
N THR A 225 31.25 0.35 -0.29
CA THR A 225 32.62 0.84 -0.39
C THR A 225 32.62 2.37 -0.22
N PRO A 226 33.57 2.96 0.54
CA PRO A 226 33.64 4.41 0.64
C PRO A 226 33.93 5.03 -0.72
N LEU A 227 33.38 6.22 -0.99
CA LEU A 227 33.63 6.92 -2.23
C LEU A 227 35.06 7.49 -2.22
N GLU A 228 35.87 7.03 -3.15
CA GLU A 228 37.24 7.48 -3.30
C GLU A 228 37.32 8.76 -4.14
N GLY A 229 38.23 9.67 -3.79
CA GLY A 229 38.51 10.91 -4.50
C GLY A 229 39.15 11.96 -3.59
N ASP A 230 40.09 12.73 -4.13
CA ASP A 230 40.77 13.77 -3.37
C ASP A 230 39.75 14.81 -2.86
N GLY A 231 39.61 14.94 -1.55
CA GLY A 231 38.73 15.89 -0.90
C GLY A 231 37.23 15.62 -1.07
N ILE A 232 36.80 14.39 -1.45
CA ILE A 232 35.36 14.02 -1.48
C ILE A 232 34.90 13.68 -0.07
N ASN A 233 35.50 12.68 0.59
CA ASN A 233 35.32 12.39 1.99
C ASN A 233 36.47 13.05 2.78
N THR A 234 36.18 13.59 3.95
CA THR A 234 37.14 14.31 4.78
C THR A 234 37.02 13.94 6.28
N GLU A 235 37.56 14.73 7.19
CA GLU A 235 37.30 14.59 8.64
C GLU A 235 35.96 15.26 9.08
N ASP A 236 35.26 15.91 8.14
CA ASP A 236 33.95 16.53 8.36
C ASP A 236 32.81 15.52 8.13
N ASN A 237 31.56 15.95 8.24
CA ASN A 237 30.38 15.17 7.80
C ASN A 237 30.09 15.44 6.33
N GLU A 238 30.15 14.40 5.50
CA GLU A 238 29.66 14.43 4.12
C GLU A 238 28.34 13.64 4.01
N GLY A 239 27.36 14.24 3.31
CA GLY A 239 26.06 13.60 3.16
C GLY A 239 25.25 14.06 1.98
N THR A 240 24.10 13.43 1.78
CA THR A 240 23.07 13.81 0.79
C THR A 240 23.65 14.21 -0.57
N VAL A 241 24.05 13.22 -1.36
CA VAL A 241 24.61 13.40 -2.68
C VAL A 241 23.52 13.40 -3.75
N CYS A 242 23.69 14.17 -4.82
CA CYS A 242 22.89 14.05 -6.05
C CYS A 242 23.76 14.21 -7.31
N PHE A 243 23.24 13.80 -8.46
CA PHE A 243 23.96 13.80 -9.73
C PHE A 243 23.13 14.45 -10.83
N ASP A 244 23.82 15.09 -11.80
CA ASP A 244 23.17 15.49 -13.06
C ASP A 244 22.74 14.25 -13.86
N GLY A 245 21.83 14.37 -14.82
CA GLY A 245 21.29 13.26 -15.62
C GLY A 245 22.36 12.48 -16.43
N GLY A 246 23.56 13.03 -16.55
CA GLY A 246 24.72 12.39 -17.15
C GLY A 246 25.63 11.70 -16.14
N ALA A 247 25.40 11.86 -14.87
CA ALA A 247 26.29 11.53 -13.78
C ALA A 247 27.73 12.08 -13.99
N LYS A 248 27.83 13.27 -14.58
CA LYS A 248 29.10 13.95 -14.83
C LYS A 248 29.47 14.92 -13.71
N LYS A 249 28.45 15.47 -13.05
CA LYS A 249 28.59 16.35 -11.89
C LYS A 249 27.91 15.71 -10.69
N MET A 250 28.55 15.82 -9.57
CA MET A 250 28.06 15.39 -8.25
C MET A 250 27.97 16.63 -7.36
N PHE A 251 26.85 16.78 -6.67
CA PHE A 251 26.65 17.81 -5.64
C PHE A 251 26.37 17.09 -4.32
N PHE A 252 26.99 17.56 -3.25
CA PHE A 252 26.84 16.93 -1.94
C PHE A 252 26.93 17.96 -0.82
N THR A 253 26.37 17.61 0.33
CA THR A 253 26.43 18.41 1.55
C THR A 253 27.70 18.10 2.28
N ARG A 254 28.39 19.12 2.81
CA ARG A 254 29.44 19.00 3.78
C ARG A 254 29.14 19.90 4.96
N CYS A 255 29.24 19.38 6.17
CA CYS A 255 29.05 20.13 7.41
C CYS A 255 30.38 20.22 8.17
N PRO A 256 31.05 21.39 8.15
CA PRO A 256 32.37 21.57 8.74
C PRO A 256 32.39 21.30 10.24
N ASN A 257 33.40 20.56 10.70
CA ASN A 257 33.64 20.32 12.13
C ASN A 257 34.77 21.19 12.63
N VAL A 258 34.48 22.45 12.87
CA VAL A 258 35.50 23.39 13.42
C VAL A 258 35.27 23.66 14.88
N LYS A 259 36.22 23.24 15.75
CA LYS A 259 36.11 23.41 17.21
C LYS A 259 35.78 24.88 17.58
N LYS A 260 34.73 25.05 18.39
CA LYS A 260 34.21 26.33 18.91
C LYS A 260 33.61 27.30 17.87
N GLN A 261 33.32 26.85 16.68
CA GLN A 261 32.61 27.63 15.69
C GLN A 261 31.31 26.88 15.35
N ASN A 262 30.19 27.58 15.33
CA ASN A 262 28.92 27.04 14.85
C ASN A 262 28.83 27.43 13.37
N LEU A 263 29.37 26.59 12.50
CA LEU A 263 29.28 26.77 11.04
C LEU A 263 28.13 25.93 10.50
N GLY A 264 27.33 26.55 9.66
CA GLY A 264 26.29 25.82 8.93
C GLY A 264 26.88 24.96 7.81
N CYS A 265 26.11 23.95 7.40
CA CYS A 265 26.50 23.08 6.30
C CYS A 265 26.64 23.85 4.97
N GLU A 266 27.28 23.25 3.99
CA GLU A 266 27.62 23.81 2.69
C GLU A 266 27.37 22.80 1.58
N ILE A 267 27.05 23.28 0.38
CA ILE A 267 26.97 22.42 -0.80
C ILE A 267 28.26 22.54 -1.61
N TRP A 268 28.83 21.38 -1.90
CA TRP A 268 30.05 21.23 -2.70
C TRP A 268 29.73 20.53 -4.02
N MET A 269 30.49 20.79 -5.06
CA MET A 269 30.33 20.22 -6.40
C MET A 269 31.64 19.63 -6.87
N SER A 270 31.62 18.40 -7.39
CA SER A 270 32.73 17.77 -8.09
C SER A 270 32.33 17.31 -9.48
N GLU A 271 33.30 17.34 -10.39
CA GLU A 271 33.12 16.81 -11.75
C GLU A 271 33.79 15.46 -11.89
N ARG A 272 33.20 14.58 -12.67
CA ARG A 272 33.76 13.25 -12.94
C ARG A 272 35.04 13.32 -13.74
N LYS A 273 36.09 12.62 -13.25
CA LYS A 273 37.40 12.48 -13.89
C LYS A 273 37.56 11.03 -14.37
N GLY A 274 37.16 10.75 -15.60
CA GLY A 274 37.18 9.37 -16.10
C GLY A 274 35.98 8.52 -15.66
N ARG A 275 36.19 7.21 -15.49
CA ARG A 275 35.08 6.26 -15.26
C ARG A 275 34.57 6.26 -13.82
N ASP A 276 35.46 6.23 -12.85
CA ASP A 276 35.11 6.02 -11.43
C ASP A 276 35.83 7.02 -10.50
N ALA A 277 36.49 8.06 -11.02
CA ALA A 277 37.19 9.07 -10.25
C ALA A 277 36.48 10.43 -10.32
N TRP A 278 36.66 11.23 -9.29
CA TRP A 278 36.12 12.58 -9.16
C TRP A 278 37.26 13.59 -9.04
N LYS A 279 37.06 14.80 -9.52
CA LYS A 279 37.98 15.93 -9.33
C LYS A 279 37.83 16.42 -7.86
N GLU A 280 38.83 17.20 -7.43
CA GLU A 280 38.73 17.92 -6.16
C GLU A 280 37.45 18.80 -6.17
N PRO A 281 36.60 18.71 -5.13
CA PRO A 281 35.35 19.44 -5.09
C PRO A 281 35.57 20.95 -4.85
N THR A 282 34.60 21.74 -5.30
CA THR A 282 34.53 23.17 -5.09
C THR A 282 33.26 23.55 -4.34
N ARG A 283 33.38 24.44 -3.35
CA ARG A 283 32.21 24.97 -2.62
C ARG A 283 31.37 25.85 -3.55
N LEU A 284 30.04 25.73 -3.40
CA LEU A 284 29.09 26.64 -4.05
C LEU A 284 28.85 27.86 -3.15
N GLU A 285 28.95 29.05 -3.70
CA GLU A 285 28.69 30.30 -3.00
C GLU A 285 27.18 30.62 -3.00
N LEU A 286 26.43 29.95 -2.09
CA LEU A 286 24.97 30.06 -1.97
C LEU A 286 24.52 30.87 -0.75
N LYS A 287 25.40 31.15 0.20
CA LYS A 287 25.13 31.88 1.44
C LYS A 287 26.18 32.95 1.69
N SER A 288 25.79 34.03 2.36
CA SER A 288 26.69 35.12 2.78
C SER A 288 27.00 35.10 4.29
N ASP A 289 26.31 34.28 5.06
CA ASP A 289 26.50 34.07 6.50
C ASP A 289 26.94 32.65 6.75
N ASP A 290 28.12 32.46 7.33
CA ASP A 290 28.70 31.14 7.56
C ASP A 290 27.91 30.32 8.60
N THR A 291 27.07 30.94 9.43
CA THR A 291 26.22 30.23 10.39
C THR A 291 24.96 29.62 9.77
N VAL A 292 24.55 30.09 8.57
CA VAL A 292 23.44 29.53 7.80
C VAL A 292 23.82 28.20 7.21
N SER A 293 22.93 27.22 7.33
CA SER A 293 23.08 25.90 6.69
C SER A 293 22.46 25.88 5.30
N VAL A 294 23.18 25.34 4.32
CA VAL A 294 22.68 24.95 3.01
C VAL A 294 23.05 23.49 2.76
N GLY A 295 22.07 22.67 2.42
CA GLY A 295 22.31 21.23 2.25
C GLY A 295 21.19 20.52 1.49
N HIS A 296 21.25 19.21 1.45
CA HIS A 296 20.32 18.36 0.75
C HIS A 296 20.11 18.79 -0.73
N PRO A 297 21.18 18.82 -1.53
CA PRO A 297 21.10 19.27 -2.93
C PRO A 297 20.30 18.30 -3.79
N CYS A 298 19.51 18.86 -4.71
CA CYS A 298 18.86 18.15 -5.81
C CYS A 298 19.08 18.93 -7.10
N VAL A 299 19.77 18.36 -8.07
CA VAL A 299 20.12 19.01 -9.32
C VAL A 299 19.28 18.46 -10.48
N SER A 300 18.87 19.35 -11.40
CA SER A 300 18.20 18.96 -12.65
C SER A 300 19.11 18.14 -13.57
N ASP A 301 18.51 17.34 -14.46
CA ASP A 301 19.24 16.49 -15.41
C ASP A 301 20.24 17.26 -16.28
N ASP A 302 19.94 18.51 -16.64
CA ASP A 302 20.84 19.36 -17.40
C ASP A 302 21.93 20.05 -16.57
N GLY A 303 21.93 19.82 -15.25
CA GLY A 303 22.89 20.30 -14.29
C GLY A 303 22.87 21.82 -14.07
N LYS A 304 21.71 22.49 -14.35
CA LYS A 304 21.62 23.95 -14.29
C LYS A 304 20.67 24.48 -13.24
N THR A 305 19.76 23.69 -12.75
CA THR A 305 18.83 24.07 -11.68
C THR A 305 19.15 23.26 -10.44
N LEU A 306 19.29 23.90 -9.30
CA LEU A 306 19.58 23.27 -8.02
C LEU A 306 18.49 23.68 -7.03
N VAL A 307 17.82 22.68 -6.45
CA VAL A 307 16.94 22.81 -5.29
C VAL A 307 17.68 22.28 -4.06
N PHE A 308 17.54 22.95 -2.93
CA PHE A 308 18.23 22.59 -1.70
C PHE A 308 17.48 23.09 -0.47
N ALA A 309 17.78 22.55 0.70
CA ALA A 309 17.23 22.98 1.98
C ALA A 309 18.14 24.01 2.67
N SER A 310 17.55 25.02 3.31
CA SER A 310 18.30 26.04 4.05
C SER A 310 17.44 26.76 5.08
N ASP A 311 18.07 27.17 6.18
CA ASP A 311 17.53 28.05 7.24
C ASP A 311 17.87 29.54 6.99
N MET A 312 18.17 29.93 5.75
CA MET A 312 18.44 31.33 5.43
C MET A 312 17.23 32.22 5.63
N SER A 313 17.48 33.49 5.99
CA SER A 313 16.41 34.46 6.29
C SER A 313 15.46 34.69 5.11
N GLY A 314 14.19 34.86 5.39
CA GLY A 314 13.13 35.03 4.38
C GLY A 314 12.37 33.75 4.05
N GLY A 315 12.58 32.67 4.83
CA GLY A 315 11.79 31.45 4.80
C GLY A 315 10.46 31.55 5.55
N PHE A 316 9.72 30.45 5.56
CA PHE A 316 8.40 30.32 6.20
C PHE A 316 8.49 29.61 7.56
N GLY A 317 9.50 28.78 7.77
CA GLY A 317 9.61 27.96 8.97
C GLY A 317 11.04 27.75 9.46
N GLY A 318 11.37 26.50 9.70
CA GLY A 318 12.70 26.06 10.10
C GLY A 318 13.66 26.08 8.92
N ARG A 319 13.78 24.96 8.21
CA ARG A 319 14.50 24.86 6.95
C ARG A 319 13.49 24.76 5.80
N ASP A 320 13.62 25.69 4.87
CA ASP A 320 12.79 25.74 3.66
C ASP A 320 13.53 25.18 2.45
N LEU A 321 12.79 24.82 1.40
CA LEU A 321 13.37 24.52 0.09
C LEU A 321 13.55 25.80 -0.73
N TRP A 322 14.74 25.92 -1.28
CA TRP A 322 15.19 27.05 -2.10
C TRP A 322 15.65 26.55 -3.46
N ILE A 323 15.57 27.43 -4.48
CA ILE A 323 15.99 27.14 -5.85
C ILE A 323 16.97 28.17 -6.35
N THR A 324 17.97 27.73 -7.14
CA THR A 324 18.94 28.58 -7.84
C THR A 324 19.24 28.01 -9.22
N GLU A 325 19.68 28.88 -10.13
CA GLU A 325 20.00 28.56 -11.52
C GLU A 325 21.44 28.87 -11.85
N TYR A 326 22.10 27.98 -12.58
CA TYR A 326 23.45 28.20 -13.08
C TYR A 326 23.47 29.01 -14.36
N VAL A 327 24.12 30.16 -14.35
CA VAL A 327 24.26 31.07 -15.48
C VAL A 327 25.62 30.88 -16.14
N ARG A 328 25.65 30.19 -17.27
CA ARG A 328 26.90 29.91 -18.02
C ARG A 328 27.71 31.16 -18.35
N LYS A 329 27.05 32.27 -18.64
CA LYS A 329 27.71 33.56 -19.05
C LYS A 329 28.57 34.15 -17.93
N THR A 330 28.12 34.01 -16.69
CA THR A 330 28.82 34.51 -15.50
C THR A 330 29.59 33.42 -14.77
N ASN A 331 29.42 32.16 -15.15
CA ASN A 331 29.96 30.98 -14.48
C ASN A 331 29.60 30.93 -12.98
N ALA A 332 28.38 31.34 -12.65
CA ALA A 332 27.92 31.47 -11.28
C ALA A 332 26.45 31.02 -11.13
N TRP A 333 26.07 30.64 -9.92
CA TRP A 333 24.70 30.42 -9.54
C TRP A 333 23.98 31.74 -9.21
N THR A 334 22.71 31.86 -9.53
CA THR A 334 21.88 33.01 -9.16
C THR A 334 21.66 33.09 -7.66
N ALA A 335 21.24 34.23 -7.14
CA ALA A 335 20.79 34.32 -5.76
C ALA A 335 19.61 33.34 -5.54
N PRO A 336 19.64 32.55 -4.47
CA PRO A 336 18.56 31.59 -4.15
C PRO A 336 17.20 32.26 -4.00
N LYS A 337 16.14 31.58 -4.46
CA LYS A 337 14.75 31.97 -4.29
C LYS A 337 14.02 30.91 -3.49
N ASN A 338 13.22 31.31 -2.52
CA ASN A 338 12.36 30.41 -1.76
C ASN A 338 11.27 29.81 -2.67
N LEU A 339 10.94 28.50 -2.54
CA LEU A 339 9.92 27.83 -3.35
C LEU A 339 8.48 28.29 -3.02
N GLY A 340 8.29 29.03 -1.95
CA GLY A 340 6.99 29.59 -1.57
C GLY A 340 6.10 28.67 -0.75
N PRO A 341 4.92 29.17 -0.35
CA PRO A 341 4.05 28.51 0.65
C PRO A 341 3.28 27.28 0.11
N GLU A 342 3.34 26.99 -1.19
CA GLU A 342 2.77 25.77 -1.76
C GLU A 342 3.63 24.53 -1.41
N ILE A 343 4.91 24.75 -1.09
CA ILE A 343 5.88 23.73 -0.72
C ILE A 343 6.34 23.91 0.71
N ASN A 344 6.74 25.14 1.10
CA ASN A 344 7.34 25.43 2.38
C ASN A 344 6.28 25.78 3.44
N THR A 345 6.52 25.37 4.68
CA THR A 345 5.59 25.52 5.79
C THR A 345 6.25 26.17 7.01
N SER A 346 5.59 26.13 8.16
CA SER A 346 6.19 26.55 9.43
C SER A 346 7.15 25.49 10.04
N GLY A 347 7.26 24.31 9.45
CA GLY A 347 8.16 23.24 9.85
C GLY A 347 9.47 23.25 9.07
N ASP A 348 10.05 22.07 8.93
CA ASP A 348 11.21 21.78 8.08
C ASP A 348 10.78 21.12 6.77
N GLU A 349 11.29 21.62 5.64
CA GLU A 349 11.23 20.96 4.33
C GLU A 349 12.64 20.56 3.89
N LEU A 350 12.86 19.26 3.71
CA LEU A 350 14.17 18.65 3.58
C LEU A 350 14.22 17.62 2.43
N PHE A 351 15.44 17.23 2.04
CA PHE A 351 15.70 16.13 1.12
C PHE A 351 14.91 16.20 -0.21
N PRO A 352 14.97 17.31 -0.94
CA PRO A 352 14.31 17.39 -2.24
C PRO A 352 14.91 16.40 -3.24
N THR A 353 14.07 15.78 -4.08
CA THR A 353 14.50 14.98 -5.23
C THR A 353 13.52 15.16 -6.39
N PHE A 354 14.03 15.09 -7.63
CA PHE A 354 13.18 15.16 -8.81
C PHE A 354 12.74 13.77 -9.25
N GLY A 355 11.45 13.60 -9.44
CA GLY A 355 10.88 12.41 -10.07
C GLY A 355 11.14 12.38 -11.58
N LYS A 356 10.99 11.20 -12.20
CA LYS A 356 11.20 10.99 -13.65
C LYS A 356 10.28 11.85 -14.53
N ASN A 357 9.10 12.21 -14.05
CA ASN A 357 8.15 13.10 -14.72
C ASN A 357 8.36 14.59 -14.37
N GLY A 358 9.36 14.89 -13.54
CA GLY A 358 9.70 16.23 -13.08
C GLY A 358 8.96 16.69 -11.83
N ASP A 359 8.17 15.86 -11.18
CA ASP A 359 7.58 16.14 -9.87
C ASP A 359 8.68 16.33 -8.83
N LEU A 360 8.36 17.04 -7.76
CA LEU A 360 9.25 17.23 -6.62
C LEU A 360 8.84 16.32 -5.48
N TYR A 361 9.73 15.43 -5.05
CA TYR A 361 9.62 14.73 -3.78
C TYR A 361 10.42 15.49 -2.73
N PHE A 362 9.90 15.55 -1.53
CA PHE A 362 10.58 16.18 -0.39
C PHE A 362 10.03 15.61 0.92
N SER A 363 10.69 15.86 2.03
CA SER A 363 10.24 15.43 3.34
C SER A 363 9.92 16.62 4.21
N SER A 364 8.81 16.57 4.96
CA SER A 364 8.36 17.67 5.79
C SER A 364 7.73 17.19 7.10
N ASP A 365 7.91 17.98 8.16
CA ASP A 365 7.19 17.84 9.43
C ASP A 365 6.15 18.95 9.63
N GLY A 366 6.07 19.90 8.70
CA GLY A 366 5.13 21.01 8.70
C GLY A 366 3.89 20.81 7.84
N HIS A 367 3.87 19.81 6.96
CA HIS A 367 2.65 19.33 6.30
C HIS A 367 1.96 18.23 7.12
N PRO A 368 0.61 18.10 7.08
CA PRO A 368 -0.09 17.02 7.77
C PRO A 368 0.35 15.64 7.28
N GLY A 369 0.80 14.78 8.21
CA GLY A 369 1.39 13.48 7.89
C GLY A 369 1.02 12.38 8.90
N ILE A 370 1.91 11.40 9.03
CA ILE A 370 1.77 10.26 9.94
C ILE A 370 2.81 10.37 11.06
N GLY A 371 4.06 10.57 10.65
CA GLY A 371 5.25 10.54 11.50
C GLY A 371 5.80 11.91 11.86
N ASN A 372 7.10 11.92 12.09
CA ASN A 372 7.86 13.14 12.35
C ASN A 372 8.17 13.84 11.02
N LEU A 373 9.06 13.28 10.20
CA LEU A 373 9.23 13.67 8.80
C LEU A 373 8.45 12.68 7.94
N ASP A 374 7.63 13.19 7.04
CA ASP A 374 6.93 12.39 6.04
C ASP A 374 7.36 12.79 4.64
N VAL A 375 7.39 11.84 3.71
CA VAL A 375 7.65 12.09 2.28
C VAL A 375 6.38 12.61 1.61
N PHE A 376 6.55 13.71 0.86
CA PHE A 376 5.51 14.34 0.04
C PHE A 376 5.94 14.35 -1.43
N ARG A 377 4.96 14.36 -2.31
CA ARG A 377 5.11 14.56 -3.74
C ARG A 377 4.31 15.77 -4.17
N ALA A 378 4.97 16.76 -4.78
CA ALA A 378 4.32 17.91 -5.40
C ALA A 378 4.38 17.79 -6.93
N ALA A 379 3.23 17.97 -7.58
CA ALA A 379 3.12 17.85 -9.02
C ALA A 379 3.77 19.05 -9.73
N LYS A 380 4.54 18.78 -10.79
CA LYS A 380 5.12 19.82 -11.63
C LYS A 380 4.03 20.54 -12.42
N VAL A 381 4.09 21.87 -12.46
CA VAL A 381 3.15 22.72 -13.18
C VAL A 381 3.84 23.44 -14.33
N GLY A 382 3.39 23.17 -15.57
CA GLY A 382 3.94 23.79 -16.77
C GLY A 382 5.38 23.35 -17.09
N GLU A 383 6.12 24.20 -17.82
CA GLU A 383 7.49 23.89 -18.23
C GLU A 383 8.54 24.44 -17.25
N GLU A 384 8.17 25.38 -16.37
CA GLU A 384 9.04 25.98 -15.37
C GLU A 384 9.26 25.05 -14.16
N PHE A 385 10.26 25.35 -13.34
CA PHE A 385 10.49 24.69 -12.05
C PHE A 385 9.52 25.24 -11.00
N LYS A 386 8.25 24.86 -11.14
CA LYS A 386 7.16 25.20 -10.22
C LYS A 386 6.39 23.94 -9.88
N TRP A 387 6.02 23.79 -8.61
CA TRP A 387 5.30 22.64 -8.09
C TRP A 387 4.14 23.08 -7.22
N GLU A 388 3.06 22.30 -7.24
CA GLU A 388 1.84 22.54 -6.48
C GLU A 388 1.27 21.23 -5.97
N ASN A 389 0.28 21.30 -5.08
CA ASN A 389 -0.46 20.16 -4.55
C ASN A 389 0.43 19.09 -3.87
N ALA A 390 1.20 19.50 -2.86
CA ALA A 390 1.97 18.57 -2.06
C ALA A 390 1.07 17.51 -1.43
N GLN A 391 1.29 16.24 -1.78
CA GLN A 391 0.52 15.08 -1.31
C GLN A 391 1.40 14.15 -0.51
N ASN A 392 0.91 13.72 0.66
CA ASN A 392 1.58 12.71 1.46
C ASN A 392 1.61 11.37 0.72
N MET A 393 2.76 10.70 0.68
CA MET A 393 2.93 9.41 0.00
C MET A 393 2.19 8.26 0.69
N GLY A 394 1.69 8.47 1.91
CA GLY A 394 0.87 7.54 2.66
C GLY A 394 1.62 6.31 3.17
N TYR A 395 0.94 5.55 4.04
CA TYR A 395 1.46 4.29 4.55
C TYR A 395 1.47 3.21 3.44
N PRO A 396 2.51 2.37 3.29
CA PRO A 396 3.66 2.17 4.18
C PRO A 396 4.93 2.94 3.81
N ILE A 397 4.93 3.85 2.82
CA ILE A 397 6.12 4.68 2.56
C ILE A 397 6.35 5.54 3.79
N ASN A 398 5.37 6.33 4.18
CA ASN A 398 5.39 7.05 5.45
C ASN A 398 4.90 6.16 6.59
N SER A 399 5.53 6.30 7.75
CA SER A 399 5.27 5.56 8.99
C SER A 399 5.11 6.51 10.16
N GLU A 400 5.02 5.99 11.38
CA GLU A 400 5.03 6.81 12.61
C GLU A 400 6.40 7.46 12.91
N ALA A 401 7.46 6.95 12.28
CA ALA A 401 8.82 7.46 12.42
C ALA A 401 9.12 8.59 11.41
N ALA A 402 10.40 9.00 11.32
CA ALA A 402 10.83 9.86 10.22
C ALA A 402 11.09 9.04 8.95
N ASP A 403 10.49 9.47 7.85
CA ASP A 403 10.65 8.90 6.52
C ASP A 403 11.10 10.01 5.56
N PHE A 404 12.26 9.84 4.90
CA PHE A 404 12.87 10.93 4.16
C PHE A 404 13.78 10.47 3.01
N ALA A 405 14.25 11.44 2.23
CA ALA A 405 15.19 11.25 1.12
C ALA A 405 14.74 10.17 0.12
N LEU A 406 13.48 10.28 -0.35
CA LEU A 406 12.96 9.35 -1.35
C LEU A 406 13.60 9.63 -2.70
N TYR A 407 14.11 8.58 -3.34
CA TYR A 407 14.58 8.56 -4.72
C TYR A 407 13.69 7.64 -5.56
N GLU A 408 13.00 8.20 -6.55
CA GLU A 408 12.19 7.46 -7.52
C GLU A 408 13.09 6.80 -8.56
N LEU A 409 13.11 5.47 -8.62
CA LEU A 409 13.83 4.73 -9.64
C LEU A 409 13.02 4.68 -10.95
N ASP A 410 11.73 4.38 -10.82
CA ASP A 410 10.72 4.45 -11.87
C ASP A 410 9.32 4.64 -11.22
N GLU A 411 8.25 4.63 -12.02
CA GLU A 411 6.87 4.87 -11.56
C GLU A 411 6.37 3.87 -10.49
N ILE A 412 7.02 2.72 -10.36
CA ILE A 412 6.55 1.64 -9.48
C ILE A 412 7.51 1.29 -8.34
N GLN A 413 8.72 1.82 -8.33
CA GLN A 413 9.72 1.50 -7.30
C GLN A 413 10.74 2.62 -7.09
N GLY A 414 11.38 2.58 -5.94
CA GLY A 414 12.46 3.47 -5.56
C GLY A 414 13.02 3.12 -4.20
N TYR A 415 13.80 4.04 -3.67
CA TYR A 415 14.47 3.89 -2.39
C TYR A 415 14.22 5.12 -1.52
N PHE A 416 14.27 4.97 -0.22
CA PHE A 416 14.15 6.07 0.73
C PHE A 416 14.80 5.68 2.05
N THR A 417 14.92 6.64 2.96
CA THR A 417 15.41 6.43 4.32
C THR A 417 14.24 6.42 5.30
N SER A 418 14.30 5.55 6.28
CA SER A 418 13.32 5.51 7.37
C SER A 418 13.97 5.18 8.71
N GLU A 419 13.53 5.88 9.74
CA GLU A 419 13.86 5.59 11.15
C GLU A 419 12.86 4.65 11.82
N ARG A 420 12.01 3.99 11.01
CA ARG A 420 11.02 3.05 11.55
C ARG A 420 11.68 1.95 12.36
N LYS A 421 10.99 1.52 13.41
CA LYS A 421 11.48 0.49 14.29
C LYS A 421 11.95 -0.73 13.51
N SER A 422 13.24 -1.06 13.65
CA SER A 422 13.85 -2.26 13.08
C SER A 422 13.32 -3.53 13.76
N GLU A 423 13.58 -4.69 13.18
CA GLU A 423 13.23 -5.99 13.81
C GLU A 423 13.92 -6.17 15.18
N ASN A 424 15.09 -5.58 15.36
CA ASN A 424 15.81 -5.60 16.64
C ASN A 424 15.22 -4.63 17.67
N GLY A 425 14.23 -3.82 17.29
CA GLY A 425 13.55 -2.87 18.16
C GLY A 425 14.24 -1.51 18.28
N GLU A 426 15.25 -1.26 17.47
CA GLU A 426 15.99 0.00 17.41
C GLU A 426 15.35 0.95 16.40
N PHE A 427 15.48 2.24 16.66
CA PHE A 427 15.09 3.31 15.74
C PHE A 427 16.39 3.93 15.22
N LYS A 428 16.63 3.84 13.93
CA LYS A 428 17.79 4.45 13.27
C LYS A 428 17.51 4.64 11.78
N PRO A 429 18.17 5.60 11.12
CA PRO A 429 18.10 5.76 9.68
C PRO A 429 18.65 4.53 8.95
N ASP A 430 17.78 3.82 8.26
CA ASP A 430 18.09 2.68 7.38
C ASP A 430 17.51 2.95 5.98
N ILE A 431 18.16 2.39 4.96
CA ILE A 431 17.68 2.45 3.56
C ILE A 431 16.63 1.38 3.34
N TYR A 432 15.50 1.78 2.80
CA TYR A 432 14.39 0.92 2.39
C TYR A 432 14.14 1.03 0.89
N LYS A 433 13.72 -0.08 0.28
CA LYS A 433 13.14 -0.10 -1.05
C LYS A 433 11.62 -0.07 -0.93
N TYR A 434 10.96 0.74 -1.73
CA TYR A 434 9.53 0.63 -1.97
C TYR A 434 9.29 0.11 -3.39
N GLU A 435 8.29 -0.76 -3.55
CA GLU A 435 7.87 -1.24 -4.85
C GLU A 435 6.37 -1.50 -4.90
N LEU A 436 5.76 -1.20 -6.02
CA LEU A 436 4.39 -1.58 -6.30
C LEU A 436 4.39 -3.01 -6.83
N PRO A 437 3.82 -3.99 -6.12
CA PRO A 437 3.84 -5.37 -6.56
C PRO A 437 3.17 -5.51 -7.92
N PRO A 438 3.69 -6.36 -8.81
CA PRO A 438 3.10 -6.56 -10.13
C PRO A 438 1.66 -7.05 -10.02
N LYS A 439 0.77 -6.51 -10.84
CA LYS A 439 -0.62 -6.96 -10.95
C LYS A 439 -0.63 -8.33 -11.63
N LEU A 440 -0.63 -9.41 -10.86
CA LEU A 440 -0.65 -10.77 -11.37
C LEU A 440 -2.09 -11.26 -11.51
N PHE A 441 -2.45 -11.70 -12.72
CA PHE A 441 -3.78 -12.21 -13.03
C PHE A 441 -3.67 -13.64 -13.54
N ASP A 442 -4.62 -14.47 -13.11
CA ASP A 442 -4.79 -15.86 -13.53
C ASP A 442 -6.22 -16.09 -14.02
N LEU A 443 -6.41 -17.12 -14.84
CA LEU A 443 -7.72 -17.56 -15.30
C LEU A 443 -7.89 -19.03 -15.01
N CYS A 444 -9.01 -19.40 -14.37
CA CYS A 444 -9.51 -20.76 -14.26
C CYS A 444 -10.92 -20.84 -14.83
N VAL A 445 -11.13 -21.75 -15.77
CA VAL A 445 -12.45 -22.00 -16.35
C VAL A 445 -12.94 -23.39 -15.91
N ILE A 446 -14.22 -23.45 -15.54
CA ILE A 446 -14.88 -24.69 -15.11
C ILE A 446 -16.04 -24.93 -16.06
N ALA A 447 -15.99 -26.03 -16.81
CA ALA A 447 -17.06 -26.47 -17.68
C ALA A 447 -17.96 -27.52 -16.99
N SER A 448 -19.28 -27.32 -17.07
CA SER A 448 -20.29 -28.23 -16.54
C SER A 448 -21.51 -28.32 -17.47
N GLU A 449 -22.36 -29.33 -17.30
CA GLU A 449 -23.61 -29.38 -18.06
C GLU A 449 -24.54 -28.25 -17.66
N THR A 450 -25.14 -27.59 -18.65
CA THR A 450 -26.17 -26.57 -18.42
C THR A 450 -27.35 -27.18 -17.67
N GLY A 451 -27.73 -26.57 -16.54
CA GLY A 451 -28.79 -27.07 -15.65
C GLY A 451 -28.33 -28.14 -14.65
N ASN A 452 -27.13 -28.67 -14.76
CA ASN A 452 -26.56 -29.61 -13.78
C ASN A 452 -25.07 -29.30 -13.51
N LYS A 453 -24.82 -28.31 -12.65
CA LYS A 453 -23.46 -27.90 -12.29
C LYS A 453 -22.61 -28.99 -11.61
N ALA A 454 -23.24 -30.04 -11.09
CA ALA A 454 -22.52 -31.18 -10.51
C ALA A 454 -21.86 -32.04 -11.57
N GLU A 455 -22.41 -32.10 -12.78
CA GLU A 455 -21.88 -32.84 -13.91
C GLU A 455 -20.75 -32.03 -14.59
N LYS A 456 -19.52 -32.35 -14.23
CA LYS A 456 -18.32 -31.71 -14.77
C LYS A 456 -17.91 -32.32 -16.10
N ILE A 457 -17.51 -31.49 -17.05
CA ILE A 457 -17.19 -31.93 -18.41
C ILE A 457 -15.68 -32.02 -18.58
N GLU A 458 -15.16 -33.25 -18.62
CA GLU A 458 -13.76 -33.52 -18.95
C GLU A 458 -13.51 -33.35 -20.47
N GLY A 459 -12.35 -32.80 -20.85
CA GLY A 459 -11.93 -32.66 -22.24
C GLY A 459 -12.77 -31.64 -23.04
N ALA A 460 -13.48 -30.71 -22.38
CA ALA A 460 -14.02 -29.55 -23.05
C ALA A 460 -12.90 -28.63 -23.51
N ARG A 461 -12.90 -28.24 -24.77
CA ARG A 461 -11.96 -27.24 -25.30
C ARG A 461 -12.43 -25.87 -24.88
N ILE A 462 -11.57 -25.15 -24.18
CA ILE A 462 -11.75 -23.76 -23.80
C ILE A 462 -10.80 -22.91 -24.63
N ALA A 463 -11.33 -22.06 -25.48
CA ALA A 463 -10.56 -21.10 -26.28
C ALA A 463 -10.71 -19.70 -25.70
N VAL A 464 -9.62 -18.97 -25.59
CA VAL A 464 -9.56 -17.60 -25.05
C VAL A 464 -9.02 -16.67 -26.13
N LYS A 465 -9.66 -15.51 -26.27
CA LYS A 465 -9.25 -14.42 -27.16
C LYS A 465 -9.11 -13.16 -26.37
N ALA A 466 -7.92 -12.57 -26.38
CA ALA A 466 -7.63 -11.28 -25.74
C ALA A 466 -7.85 -10.10 -26.70
N SER A 467 -8.13 -8.92 -26.15
CA SER A 467 -8.31 -7.69 -26.93
C SER A 467 -7.05 -7.19 -27.63
N ASN A 468 -5.86 -7.61 -27.17
CA ASN A 468 -4.58 -7.35 -27.83
C ASN A 468 -4.31 -8.27 -29.05
N GLY A 469 -5.22 -9.21 -29.36
CA GLY A 469 -5.11 -10.17 -30.46
C GLY A 469 -4.55 -11.53 -30.09
N ASP A 470 -4.02 -11.73 -28.88
CA ASP A 470 -3.54 -13.02 -28.41
C ASP A 470 -4.68 -14.04 -28.32
N THR A 471 -4.41 -15.27 -28.72
CA THR A 471 -5.35 -16.38 -28.61
C THR A 471 -4.62 -17.64 -28.12
N TRP A 472 -5.31 -18.42 -27.29
CA TRP A 472 -4.82 -19.74 -26.85
C TRP A 472 -6.03 -20.63 -26.49
N ASP A 473 -5.76 -21.91 -26.30
CA ASP A 473 -6.77 -22.86 -25.85
C ASP A 473 -6.17 -23.93 -24.91
N GLY A 474 -7.06 -24.69 -24.30
CA GLY A 474 -6.72 -25.82 -23.43
C GLY A 474 -7.95 -26.69 -23.21
N PHE A 475 -7.73 -27.84 -22.57
CA PHE A 475 -8.78 -28.82 -22.32
C PHE A 475 -9.00 -28.99 -20.82
N THR A 476 -10.27 -29.11 -20.44
CA THR A 476 -10.63 -29.34 -19.04
C THR A 476 -10.27 -30.75 -18.59
N ASN A 477 -9.85 -30.85 -17.33
CA ASN A 477 -9.54 -32.12 -16.65
C ASN A 477 -10.81 -32.82 -16.12
N LYS A 478 -10.67 -33.91 -15.36
CA LYS A 478 -11.75 -34.68 -14.73
C LYS A 478 -12.65 -33.87 -13.81
N LEU A 479 -12.17 -32.74 -13.29
CA LEU A 479 -12.95 -31.79 -12.50
C LEU A 479 -13.61 -30.71 -13.35
N GLY A 480 -13.60 -30.87 -14.67
CA GLY A 480 -14.10 -29.89 -15.61
C GLY A 480 -13.30 -28.60 -15.64
N LYS A 481 -12.06 -28.56 -15.09
CA LYS A 481 -11.30 -27.35 -14.87
C LYS A 481 -10.05 -27.26 -15.74
N VAL A 482 -9.76 -26.06 -16.26
CA VAL A 482 -8.49 -25.69 -16.88
C VAL A 482 -8.07 -24.32 -16.36
N CYS A 483 -6.76 -24.13 -16.10
CA CYS A 483 -6.23 -22.86 -15.57
C CYS A 483 -5.00 -22.42 -16.39
N TRP A 484 -4.81 -21.09 -16.43
CA TRP A 484 -3.65 -20.46 -17.07
C TRP A 484 -3.04 -19.42 -16.11
N GLU A 485 -1.75 -19.56 -15.86
CA GLU A 485 -0.93 -18.68 -15.05
C GLU A 485 0.21 -18.11 -15.90
N LYS A 486 1.26 -18.92 -16.16
CA LYS A 486 2.44 -18.56 -16.93
C LYS A 486 2.59 -19.41 -18.17
N LYS A 487 3.05 -18.79 -19.27
CA LYS A 487 3.51 -19.47 -20.50
C LYS A 487 4.86 -20.15 -20.25
N GLY A 488 5.26 -21.05 -21.13
CA GLY A 488 6.54 -21.77 -21.00
C GLY A 488 7.79 -20.87 -21.05
N ASN A 489 7.68 -19.66 -21.59
CA ASN A 489 8.73 -18.63 -21.61
C ASN A 489 8.74 -17.75 -20.35
N GLY A 490 7.83 -17.99 -19.41
CA GLY A 490 7.70 -17.21 -18.16
C GLY A 490 6.69 -16.06 -18.19
N ASP A 491 6.23 -15.65 -19.38
CA ASP A 491 5.21 -14.61 -19.52
C ASP A 491 3.86 -15.04 -18.94
N ARG A 492 3.03 -14.07 -18.57
CA ARG A 492 1.66 -14.31 -18.09
C ARG A 492 0.72 -14.52 -19.27
N TYR A 493 -0.28 -15.42 -19.10
CA TYR A 493 -1.40 -15.54 -20.05
C TYR A 493 -2.34 -14.35 -19.93
N ILE A 494 -2.64 -13.93 -18.70
CA ILE A 494 -3.56 -12.85 -18.42
C ILE A 494 -2.77 -11.59 -18.08
N LEU A 495 -2.92 -10.57 -18.93
CA LEU A 495 -2.19 -9.31 -18.84
C LEU A 495 -3.04 -8.23 -18.18
N PRO A 496 -2.44 -7.22 -17.55
CA PRO A 496 -3.14 -6.00 -17.12
C PRO A 496 -3.78 -5.27 -18.31
N GLU A 497 -4.76 -4.42 -18.03
CA GLU A 497 -5.42 -3.52 -18.99
C GLU A 497 -5.90 -4.22 -20.28
N THR A 498 -6.40 -5.45 -20.14
CA THR A 498 -6.79 -6.30 -21.26
C THR A 498 -8.19 -6.92 -21.03
N SER A 499 -9.02 -6.99 -22.07
CA SER A 499 -10.33 -7.67 -22.05
C SER A 499 -10.24 -9.02 -22.73
N TYR A 500 -11.03 -9.99 -22.26
CA TYR A 500 -10.96 -11.37 -22.71
C TYR A 500 -12.33 -11.93 -23.04
N GLN A 501 -12.40 -12.75 -24.09
CA GLN A 501 -13.55 -13.54 -24.50
C GLN A 501 -13.22 -15.02 -24.39
N ILE A 502 -14.10 -15.82 -23.80
CA ILE A 502 -13.92 -17.23 -23.55
C ILE A 502 -15.00 -18.02 -24.28
N PHE A 503 -14.60 -19.02 -25.03
CA PHE A 503 -15.48 -19.93 -25.76
C PHE A 503 -15.26 -21.35 -25.24
N ALA A 504 -16.33 -22.11 -25.06
CA ALA A 504 -16.27 -23.52 -24.69
C ALA A 504 -16.94 -24.38 -25.76
N SER A 505 -16.36 -25.53 -26.07
CA SER A 505 -16.92 -26.52 -27.00
C SER A 505 -16.56 -27.93 -26.59
N LYS A 506 -17.45 -28.88 -26.89
CA LYS A 506 -17.24 -30.32 -26.67
C LYS A 506 -18.09 -31.12 -27.63
N GLU A 507 -17.55 -32.20 -28.17
CA GLU A 507 -18.33 -33.16 -28.94
C GLU A 507 -19.47 -33.76 -28.08
N GLY A 508 -20.68 -33.87 -28.64
CA GLY A 508 -21.88 -34.27 -27.90
C GLY A 508 -22.59 -33.13 -27.16
N TYR A 509 -22.11 -31.89 -27.31
CA TYR A 509 -22.73 -30.69 -26.74
C TYR A 509 -22.95 -29.62 -27.81
N HIS A 510 -23.96 -28.77 -27.61
CA HIS A 510 -24.11 -27.58 -28.41
C HIS A 510 -23.08 -26.53 -28.04
N ASN A 511 -22.50 -25.87 -29.02
CA ASN A 511 -21.58 -24.75 -28.80
C ASN A 511 -22.32 -23.58 -28.14
N ASN A 512 -21.66 -22.97 -27.16
CA ASN A 512 -22.20 -21.76 -26.55
C ASN A 512 -22.18 -20.61 -27.58
N PRO A 513 -23.34 -20.00 -27.89
CA PRO A 513 -23.43 -18.97 -28.93
C PRO A 513 -22.83 -17.62 -28.51
N ARG A 514 -22.63 -17.40 -27.24
CA ARG A 514 -22.03 -16.17 -26.69
C ARG A 514 -20.78 -16.48 -25.90
N PRO A 515 -19.70 -15.71 -26.08
CA PRO A 515 -18.55 -15.83 -25.23
C PRO A 515 -18.88 -15.38 -23.80
N SER A 516 -18.24 -15.99 -22.83
CA SER A 516 -18.10 -15.39 -21.50
C SER A 516 -16.99 -14.34 -21.55
N GLU A 517 -17.17 -13.21 -20.89
CA GLU A 517 -16.26 -12.09 -20.95
C GLU A 517 -15.77 -11.69 -19.55
N PHE A 518 -14.53 -11.27 -19.45
CA PHE A 518 -13.98 -10.59 -18.28
C PHE A 518 -12.90 -9.58 -18.71
N THR A 519 -12.57 -8.66 -17.82
CA THR A 519 -11.55 -7.64 -18.09
C THR A 519 -10.66 -7.42 -16.88
N THR A 520 -9.39 -7.09 -17.15
CA THR A 520 -8.42 -6.61 -16.18
C THR A 520 -8.25 -5.09 -16.25
N VAL A 521 -8.95 -4.41 -17.18
CA VAL A 521 -8.91 -2.95 -17.36
C VAL A 521 -9.33 -2.25 -16.08
N GLY A 522 -8.54 -1.30 -15.62
CA GLY A 522 -8.79 -0.51 -14.41
C GLY A 522 -8.63 -1.29 -13.10
N LEU A 523 -8.25 -2.57 -13.13
CA LEU A 523 -8.01 -3.33 -11.91
C LEU A 523 -6.67 -2.96 -11.31
N THR A 524 -6.70 -2.68 -10.03
CA THR A 524 -5.54 -2.21 -9.27
C THR A 524 -4.84 -3.33 -8.48
N GLN A 525 -5.43 -4.54 -8.42
CA GLN A 525 -4.85 -5.71 -7.73
C GLN A 525 -4.93 -6.95 -8.60
N GLY A 526 -3.88 -7.80 -8.51
CA GLY A 526 -3.89 -9.13 -9.10
C GLY A 526 -4.94 -10.04 -8.47
N ARG A 527 -5.52 -10.92 -9.26
CA ARG A 527 -6.47 -11.95 -8.78
C ARG A 527 -6.60 -13.09 -9.78
N THR A 528 -7.10 -14.21 -9.30
CA THR A 528 -7.55 -15.32 -10.17
C THR A 528 -9.01 -15.12 -10.54
N PHE A 529 -9.31 -15.14 -11.83
CA PHE A 529 -10.68 -15.17 -12.36
C PHE A 529 -11.18 -16.60 -12.41
N TYR A 530 -12.35 -16.86 -11.85
CA TYR A 530 -13.03 -18.16 -11.95
C TYR A 530 -14.27 -17.98 -12.80
N ILE A 531 -14.28 -18.59 -13.99
CA ILE A 531 -15.39 -18.49 -14.97
C ILE A 531 -16.06 -19.85 -15.07
N GLU A 532 -17.35 -19.91 -14.77
CA GLU A 532 -18.18 -21.09 -14.99
C GLU A 532 -18.81 -21.04 -16.39
N MET A 533 -18.69 -22.11 -17.14
CA MET A 533 -19.28 -22.26 -18.47
C MET A 533 -20.17 -23.49 -18.53
N GLY A 534 -21.45 -23.28 -18.85
CA GLY A 534 -22.40 -24.35 -19.11
C GLY A 534 -22.35 -24.77 -20.57
N LEU A 535 -22.26 -26.07 -20.83
CA LEU A 535 -22.46 -26.64 -22.18
C LEU A 535 -23.74 -27.46 -22.18
N LEU A 536 -24.59 -27.24 -23.18
CA LEU A 536 -25.86 -27.91 -23.31
C LEU A 536 -25.67 -29.25 -24.03
N PRO A 537 -25.97 -30.39 -23.40
CA PRO A 537 -25.80 -31.70 -24.04
C PRO A 537 -26.79 -31.91 -25.21
N ILE A 538 -26.35 -32.62 -26.27
CA ILE A 538 -27.20 -33.07 -27.35
C ILE A 538 -27.95 -34.34 -26.90
N LYS A 539 -28.80 -34.22 -25.91
CA LYS A 539 -29.68 -35.25 -25.37
C LYS A 539 -30.95 -34.57 -24.84
N PRO A 540 -32.09 -35.31 -24.67
CA PRO A 540 -33.25 -34.74 -24.00
C PRO A 540 -32.94 -34.18 -22.64
N ILE A 541 -33.36 -32.93 -22.39
CA ILE A 541 -33.15 -32.22 -21.14
C ILE A 541 -34.29 -32.59 -20.18
N VAL A 542 -33.97 -33.26 -19.10
CA VAL A 542 -34.98 -33.52 -18.05
C VAL A 542 -35.20 -32.24 -17.28
N LEU A 543 -36.40 -31.70 -17.39
CA LEU A 543 -36.75 -30.47 -16.68
C LEU A 543 -36.84 -30.73 -15.16
N PRO A 544 -36.60 -29.71 -14.34
CA PRO A 544 -37.03 -29.74 -12.96
C PRO A 544 -38.52 -30.11 -12.88
N GLU A 545 -38.93 -30.73 -11.78
CA GLU A 545 -40.24 -31.35 -11.71
C GLU A 545 -41.40 -30.43 -12.07
N VAL A 546 -42.12 -30.76 -13.17
CA VAL A 546 -43.36 -30.10 -13.58
C VAL A 546 -44.52 -31.04 -13.19
N ARG A 547 -45.35 -30.61 -12.28
CA ARG A 547 -46.49 -31.40 -11.81
C ARG A 547 -47.83 -30.84 -12.25
N TYR A 548 -48.81 -31.73 -12.28
CA TYR A 548 -50.20 -31.43 -12.63
C TYR A 548 -51.16 -32.09 -11.65
N PRO A 549 -52.30 -31.50 -11.31
CA PRO A 549 -53.36 -32.21 -10.59
C PRO A 549 -53.82 -33.47 -11.35
N LEU A 550 -54.43 -34.38 -10.63
CA LEU A 550 -54.92 -35.63 -11.24
C LEU A 550 -55.86 -35.36 -12.44
N ALA A 551 -55.64 -36.06 -13.56
CA ALA A 551 -56.36 -35.90 -14.82
C ALA A 551 -56.41 -34.47 -15.36
N SER A 552 -55.56 -33.59 -14.91
CA SER A 552 -55.50 -32.17 -15.33
C SER A 552 -54.24 -31.87 -16.15
N ALA A 553 -54.33 -30.82 -16.97
CA ALA A 553 -53.18 -30.22 -17.65
C ALA A 553 -52.83 -28.82 -17.11
N VAL A 554 -53.43 -28.37 -16.01
CA VAL A 554 -53.10 -27.13 -15.35
C VAL A 554 -51.80 -27.31 -14.58
N LEU A 555 -50.83 -26.36 -14.72
CA LEU A 555 -49.58 -26.39 -13.97
C LEU A 555 -49.85 -26.27 -12.47
N LEU A 556 -49.33 -27.21 -11.69
CA LEU A 556 -49.56 -27.25 -10.22
C LEU A 556 -48.66 -26.18 -9.57
N ILE A 557 -49.30 -25.38 -8.72
CA ILE A 557 -48.67 -24.44 -7.82
C ILE A 557 -49.29 -24.64 -6.47
N ASP A 558 -48.48 -25.16 -5.51
CA ASP A 558 -48.87 -25.34 -4.14
C ASP A 558 -47.67 -25.10 -3.20
N ASN A 559 -47.81 -25.41 -1.89
CA ASN A 559 -46.75 -25.20 -0.90
C ASN A 559 -45.53 -26.13 -1.09
N THR A 560 -45.62 -27.15 -1.95
CA THR A 560 -44.56 -28.14 -2.18
C THR A 560 -43.88 -27.96 -3.51
N ILE A 561 -44.54 -27.39 -4.50
CA ILE A 561 -44.01 -27.22 -5.86
C ILE A 561 -44.65 -26.06 -6.58
N ASN A 562 -43.83 -25.34 -7.32
CA ASN A 562 -44.24 -24.36 -8.32
C ASN A 562 -43.76 -24.80 -9.70
N SER A 563 -44.64 -25.43 -10.48
CA SER A 563 -44.30 -25.95 -11.82
C SER A 563 -43.91 -24.83 -12.80
N LYS A 564 -44.30 -23.58 -12.55
CA LYS A 564 -43.86 -22.43 -13.35
C LYS A 564 -42.38 -22.10 -13.12
N ASP A 565 -41.90 -22.26 -11.91
CA ASP A 565 -40.44 -22.04 -11.59
C ASP A 565 -39.57 -23.07 -12.33
N SER A 566 -40.04 -24.33 -12.40
CA SER A 566 -39.40 -25.36 -13.21
C SER A 566 -39.32 -25.01 -14.70
N LEU A 567 -40.33 -24.32 -15.24
CA LEU A 567 -40.33 -23.86 -16.63
C LEU A 567 -39.49 -22.58 -16.83
N ASN A 568 -39.17 -21.84 -15.80
CA ASN A 568 -38.25 -20.72 -15.93
C ASN A 568 -36.85 -21.18 -16.40
N PHE A 569 -36.45 -22.38 -16.07
CA PHE A 569 -35.21 -22.99 -16.61
C PHE A 569 -35.25 -23.06 -18.15
N VAL A 570 -36.42 -23.42 -18.76
CA VAL A 570 -36.59 -23.43 -20.22
C VAL A 570 -36.58 -22.02 -20.80
N TYR A 571 -37.17 -21.08 -20.07
CA TYR A 571 -37.13 -19.66 -20.45
C TYR A 571 -35.71 -19.16 -20.51
N ASP A 572 -34.90 -19.39 -19.46
CA ASP A 572 -33.51 -18.95 -19.37
C ASP A 572 -32.65 -19.55 -20.50
N LEU A 573 -32.83 -20.85 -20.81
CA LEU A 573 -32.21 -21.47 -21.99
C LEU A 573 -32.56 -20.79 -23.29
N LEU A 574 -33.84 -20.45 -23.50
CA LEU A 574 -34.28 -19.80 -24.73
C LEU A 574 -33.78 -18.35 -24.84
N ILE A 575 -33.52 -17.68 -23.73
CA ILE A 575 -32.89 -16.34 -23.71
C ILE A 575 -31.40 -16.47 -24.00
N GLU A 576 -30.72 -17.43 -23.35
CA GLU A 576 -29.29 -17.68 -23.55
C GLU A 576 -28.97 -18.13 -24.98
N TYR A 577 -29.87 -18.94 -25.58
CA TYR A 577 -29.72 -19.47 -26.93
C TYR A 577 -30.82 -18.94 -27.87
N PRO A 578 -30.71 -17.73 -28.46
CA PRO A 578 -31.75 -17.11 -29.27
C PRO A 578 -32.15 -17.92 -30.52
N GLY A 579 -31.22 -18.67 -31.08
CA GLY A 579 -31.46 -19.54 -32.22
C GLY A 579 -32.10 -20.90 -31.92
N MET A 580 -32.31 -21.23 -30.62
CA MET A 580 -32.81 -22.54 -30.21
C MET A 580 -34.28 -22.70 -30.45
N VAL A 581 -34.67 -23.87 -30.99
CA VAL A 581 -36.05 -24.38 -31.07
C VAL A 581 -36.14 -25.63 -30.21
N LEU A 582 -37.04 -25.64 -29.26
CA LEU A 582 -37.27 -26.74 -28.33
C LEU A 582 -38.56 -27.49 -28.63
N ARG A 583 -38.51 -28.82 -28.45
CA ARG A 583 -39.69 -29.66 -28.33
C ARG A 583 -39.90 -29.97 -26.84
N LEU A 584 -41.09 -29.64 -26.33
CA LEU A 584 -41.50 -30.01 -24.98
C LEU A 584 -42.35 -31.28 -25.03
N MET A 585 -41.82 -32.34 -24.41
CA MET A 585 -42.42 -33.67 -24.41
C MET A 585 -42.98 -33.97 -23.02
N SER A 586 -44.29 -34.21 -22.96
CA SER A 586 -44.95 -34.59 -21.70
C SER A 586 -45.34 -36.04 -21.70
N HIS A 587 -45.16 -36.68 -20.54
CA HIS A 587 -45.45 -38.10 -20.35
C HIS A 587 -46.49 -38.30 -19.25
N THR A 588 -47.29 -39.38 -19.37
CA THR A 588 -48.21 -39.83 -18.34
C THR A 588 -47.66 -41.11 -17.67
N ASP A 589 -48.31 -41.52 -16.58
CA ASP A 589 -48.22 -42.91 -16.13
C ASP A 589 -49.22 -43.80 -16.92
N ALA A 590 -49.13 -45.11 -16.69
CA ALA A 590 -49.93 -46.09 -17.42
C ALA A 590 -51.38 -46.24 -16.91
N ARG A 591 -51.84 -45.37 -16.01
CA ARG A 591 -53.24 -45.41 -15.48
C ARG A 591 -54.18 -44.70 -16.42
N GLY A 592 -55.16 -45.41 -16.92
CA GLY A 592 -56.14 -44.94 -17.92
C GLY A 592 -56.08 -45.69 -19.25
N THR A 593 -56.69 -45.15 -20.31
CA THR A 593 -56.53 -45.70 -21.66
C THR A 593 -55.39 -45.03 -22.38
N ALA A 594 -54.73 -45.74 -23.27
CA ALA A 594 -53.63 -45.17 -24.09
C ALA A 594 -54.08 -43.91 -24.86
N SER A 595 -55.31 -43.89 -25.38
CA SER A 595 -55.86 -42.72 -26.07
C SER A 595 -56.03 -41.51 -25.13
N SER A 596 -56.58 -41.72 -23.91
CA SER A 596 -56.76 -40.66 -22.94
C SER A 596 -55.41 -40.15 -22.39
N ASN A 597 -54.41 -41.00 -22.24
CA ASN A 597 -53.07 -40.65 -21.83
C ASN A 597 -52.32 -39.86 -22.92
N GLN A 598 -52.56 -40.24 -24.18
CA GLN A 598 -52.00 -39.46 -25.33
C GLN A 598 -52.56 -38.03 -25.34
N GLU A 599 -53.88 -37.84 -25.29
CA GLU A 599 -54.51 -36.53 -25.28
C GLU A 599 -54.15 -35.71 -24.04
N LEU A 600 -54.03 -36.34 -22.86
CA LEU A 600 -53.64 -35.66 -21.63
C LEU A 600 -52.22 -35.15 -21.69
N SER A 601 -51.28 -35.95 -22.22
CA SER A 601 -49.89 -35.55 -22.38
C SER A 601 -49.73 -34.42 -23.38
N GLU A 602 -50.46 -34.41 -24.48
CA GLU A 602 -50.49 -33.30 -25.46
C GLU A 602 -50.97 -31.99 -24.83
N ARG A 603 -52.08 -32.04 -24.04
CA ARG A 603 -52.60 -30.87 -23.32
C ARG A 603 -51.59 -30.35 -22.28
N ARG A 604 -50.84 -31.24 -21.59
CA ARG A 604 -49.80 -30.87 -20.65
C ARG A 604 -48.62 -30.17 -21.33
N ALA A 605 -48.13 -30.72 -22.45
CA ALA A 605 -47.06 -30.09 -23.23
C ALA A 605 -47.50 -28.69 -23.72
N LYS A 606 -48.77 -28.57 -24.18
CA LYS A 606 -49.32 -27.28 -24.59
C LYS A 606 -49.44 -26.28 -23.43
N SER A 607 -49.78 -26.70 -22.22
CA SER A 607 -49.84 -25.83 -21.04
C SER A 607 -48.47 -25.25 -20.68
N CYS A 608 -47.40 -26.05 -20.82
CA CYS A 608 -46.04 -25.55 -20.64
C CYS A 608 -45.70 -24.47 -21.68
N ILE A 609 -46.04 -24.72 -22.96
CA ILE A 609 -45.79 -23.75 -24.02
C ILE A 609 -46.64 -22.49 -23.83
N ASP A 610 -47.91 -22.63 -23.46
CA ASP A 610 -48.78 -21.49 -23.19
C ASP A 610 -48.22 -20.56 -22.12
N TYR A 611 -47.61 -21.12 -21.04
CA TYR A 611 -46.91 -20.34 -20.02
C TYR A 611 -45.72 -19.58 -20.62
N LEU A 612 -44.84 -20.28 -21.36
CA LEU A 612 -43.65 -19.67 -21.95
C LEU A 612 -43.97 -18.59 -22.99
N VAL A 613 -45.05 -18.78 -23.73
CA VAL A 613 -45.49 -17.81 -24.77
C VAL A 613 -46.24 -16.63 -24.15
N LYS A 614 -47.28 -16.92 -23.31
CA LYS A 614 -48.20 -15.89 -22.82
C LYS A 614 -47.64 -15.10 -21.63
N GLU A 615 -46.95 -15.77 -20.72
CA GLU A 615 -46.43 -15.12 -19.51
C GLU A 615 -44.95 -14.69 -19.65
N LYS A 616 -44.14 -15.40 -20.46
CA LYS A 616 -42.72 -15.11 -20.66
C LYS A 616 -42.37 -14.46 -22.00
N GLY A 617 -43.32 -14.36 -22.94
CA GLY A 617 -43.12 -13.66 -24.22
C GLY A 617 -42.24 -14.41 -25.23
N ILE A 618 -42.02 -15.71 -25.06
CA ILE A 618 -41.23 -16.51 -26.01
C ILE A 618 -41.97 -16.63 -27.34
N ASN A 619 -41.27 -16.45 -28.46
CA ASN A 619 -41.85 -16.63 -29.80
C ASN A 619 -42.36 -18.08 -29.96
N PRO A 620 -43.67 -18.29 -30.26
CA PRO A 620 -44.27 -19.63 -30.36
C PRO A 620 -43.63 -20.53 -31.42
N ARG A 621 -42.99 -19.98 -32.45
CA ARG A 621 -42.27 -20.76 -33.48
C ARG A 621 -41.01 -21.46 -32.92
N ARG A 622 -40.61 -21.11 -31.72
CA ARG A 622 -39.47 -21.73 -31.03
C ARG A 622 -39.86 -22.92 -30.14
N LEU A 623 -41.15 -23.23 -30.05
CA LEU A 623 -41.66 -24.22 -29.11
C LEU A 623 -42.58 -25.20 -29.83
N ILE A 624 -42.32 -26.49 -29.73
CA ILE A 624 -43.07 -27.57 -30.36
C ILE A 624 -43.66 -28.48 -29.27
N PRO A 625 -44.98 -28.58 -29.10
CA PRO A 625 -45.55 -29.50 -28.13
C PRO A 625 -45.55 -30.93 -28.67
N ARG A 626 -45.31 -31.88 -27.77
CA ARG A 626 -45.47 -33.32 -28.03
C ARG A 626 -45.98 -34.04 -26.80
N GLY A 627 -47.03 -34.80 -26.96
CA GLY A 627 -47.50 -35.77 -25.97
C GLY A 627 -46.99 -37.15 -26.33
N ASP A 628 -46.33 -37.84 -25.38
CA ASP A 628 -45.84 -39.19 -25.57
C ASP A 628 -46.69 -40.23 -24.80
N GLY A 629 -47.75 -39.80 -24.11
CA GLY A 629 -48.60 -40.67 -23.30
C GLY A 629 -47.79 -41.53 -22.32
N GLU A 630 -48.13 -42.81 -22.27
CA GLU A 630 -47.46 -43.83 -21.46
C GLU A 630 -46.38 -44.60 -22.23
N ASN A 631 -46.19 -44.32 -23.54
CA ASN A 631 -45.39 -45.13 -24.45
C ASN A 631 -43.89 -45.01 -24.25
N ALA A 632 -43.44 -44.10 -23.42
CA ALA A 632 -42.02 -43.89 -23.12
C ALA A 632 -41.76 -43.92 -21.62
N PRO A 633 -41.74 -45.10 -21.00
CA PRO A 633 -41.43 -45.27 -19.57
C PRO A 633 -39.99 -44.76 -19.28
N ARG A 634 -39.83 -44.07 -18.13
CA ARG A 634 -38.57 -43.49 -17.73
C ARG A 634 -37.53 -44.56 -17.41
N VAL A 635 -36.34 -44.41 -17.92
CA VAL A 635 -35.16 -45.07 -17.39
C VAL A 635 -34.67 -44.27 -16.16
N TRP A 636 -34.71 -44.88 -14.97
CA TRP A 636 -34.52 -44.21 -13.71
C TRP A 636 -33.49 -44.94 -12.82
N LYS A 637 -32.61 -44.21 -12.21
CA LYS A 637 -31.69 -44.74 -11.23
C LYS A 637 -32.31 -44.66 -9.87
N ASP A 638 -32.57 -45.79 -9.25
CA ASP A 638 -33.15 -45.86 -7.89
C ASP A 638 -32.16 -45.25 -6.89
N PRO A 639 -32.52 -44.19 -6.17
CA PRO A 639 -31.66 -43.53 -5.22
C PRO A 639 -31.27 -44.40 -4.01
N VAL A 640 -32.02 -45.47 -3.75
CA VAL A 640 -31.80 -46.36 -2.61
C VAL A 640 -30.90 -47.54 -3.01
N SER A 641 -31.22 -48.22 -4.12
CA SER A 641 -30.46 -49.39 -4.57
C SER A 641 -29.30 -49.04 -5.49
N GLY A 642 -29.36 -47.88 -6.16
CA GLY A 642 -28.42 -47.46 -7.21
C GLY A 642 -28.63 -48.16 -8.55
N GLU A 643 -29.62 -49.02 -8.69
CA GLU A 643 -29.96 -49.77 -9.90
C GLU A 643 -30.60 -48.86 -10.96
N ILE A 644 -30.27 -49.13 -12.24
CA ILE A 644 -30.92 -48.45 -13.37
C ILE A 644 -32.10 -49.32 -13.83
N ILE A 645 -33.31 -48.78 -13.72
CA ILE A 645 -34.57 -49.50 -13.90
C ILE A 645 -35.38 -48.74 -14.97
N THR A 646 -36.02 -49.50 -15.91
CA THR A 646 -37.05 -48.95 -16.78
C THR A 646 -38.41 -49.06 -16.11
N LEU A 647 -39.09 -47.95 -15.82
CA LEU A 647 -40.34 -47.84 -15.08
C LEU A 647 -41.56 -48.26 -15.95
N THR A 648 -41.58 -49.52 -16.45
CA THR A 648 -42.71 -50.09 -17.16
C THR A 648 -43.89 -50.27 -16.21
N GLU A 649 -45.12 -50.37 -16.77
CA GLU A 649 -46.31 -50.68 -15.98
C GLU A 649 -46.17 -51.99 -15.21
N GLU A 650 -45.63 -53.01 -15.87
CA GLU A 650 -45.37 -54.34 -15.26
C GLU A 650 -44.45 -54.22 -14.05
N TYR A 651 -43.35 -53.46 -14.16
CA TYR A 651 -42.44 -53.24 -13.04
C TYR A 651 -43.11 -52.49 -11.90
N ILE A 652 -43.84 -51.43 -12.16
CA ILE A 652 -44.50 -50.62 -11.14
C ILE A 652 -45.60 -51.41 -10.42
N ASN A 653 -46.39 -52.21 -11.16
CA ASN A 653 -47.48 -53.05 -10.60
C ASN A 653 -46.99 -54.07 -9.56
N GLN A 654 -45.74 -54.47 -9.54
CA GLN A 654 -45.17 -55.34 -8.52
C GLN A 654 -45.32 -54.77 -7.07
N PHE A 655 -45.39 -53.45 -6.97
CA PHE A 655 -45.48 -52.73 -5.69
C PHE A 655 -46.95 -52.38 -5.29
N LYS A 656 -47.90 -52.64 -6.16
CA LYS A 656 -49.32 -52.22 -6.02
C LYS A 656 -49.93 -52.68 -4.70
N THR A 657 -49.62 -53.90 -4.26
CA THR A 657 -50.13 -54.51 -3.02
C THR A 657 -49.13 -54.62 -1.92
N THR A 658 -47.83 -54.56 -2.22
CA THR A 658 -46.72 -54.78 -1.29
C THR A 658 -46.17 -53.49 -0.73
N ASP A 659 -46.12 -52.41 -1.52
CA ASP A 659 -45.63 -51.09 -1.12
C ASP A 659 -46.37 -49.99 -1.88
N LYS A 660 -47.47 -49.56 -1.34
CA LYS A 660 -48.30 -48.53 -1.97
C LYS A 660 -47.60 -47.18 -2.10
N SER A 661 -46.67 -46.86 -1.17
CA SER A 661 -45.94 -45.61 -1.24
C SER A 661 -44.93 -45.60 -2.42
N ARG A 662 -44.20 -46.69 -2.58
CA ARG A 662 -43.31 -46.89 -3.72
C ARG A 662 -44.04 -46.96 -5.05
N PHE A 663 -45.21 -47.64 -5.07
CA PHE A 663 -46.07 -47.68 -6.25
C PHE A 663 -46.47 -46.30 -6.74
N GLU A 664 -46.95 -45.42 -5.84
CA GLU A 664 -47.35 -44.04 -6.22
C GLU A 664 -46.13 -43.19 -6.60
N MET A 665 -45.03 -43.35 -5.92
CA MET A 665 -43.80 -42.64 -6.20
C MET A 665 -43.28 -42.98 -7.62
N LEU A 666 -43.24 -44.27 -8.00
CA LEU A 666 -42.75 -44.68 -9.32
C LEU A 666 -43.68 -44.21 -10.43
N HIS A 667 -45.03 -44.20 -10.23
CA HIS A 667 -45.95 -43.57 -11.15
C HIS A 667 -45.69 -42.06 -11.26
N GLN A 668 -45.38 -41.40 -10.17
CA GLN A 668 -45.05 -39.98 -10.17
C GLN A 668 -43.79 -39.69 -10.99
N VAL A 669 -42.75 -40.55 -10.87
CA VAL A 669 -41.51 -40.41 -11.65
C VAL A 669 -41.72 -40.58 -13.15
N ASN A 670 -42.71 -41.37 -13.60
CA ASN A 670 -43.10 -41.46 -15.02
C ASN A 670 -43.84 -40.20 -15.54
N ARG A 671 -44.60 -39.51 -14.68
CA ARG A 671 -45.26 -38.25 -15.04
C ARG A 671 -44.29 -37.12 -15.05
N ARG A 672 -43.71 -36.82 -16.21
CA ARG A 672 -42.67 -35.81 -16.39
C ARG A 672 -42.87 -34.97 -17.64
N THR A 673 -42.17 -33.85 -17.70
CA THR A 673 -41.96 -33.10 -18.92
C THR A 673 -40.46 -33.00 -19.21
N GLU A 674 -40.08 -33.24 -20.46
CA GLU A 674 -38.71 -33.17 -20.96
C GLU A 674 -38.61 -32.15 -22.08
N ALA A 675 -37.43 -31.61 -22.33
CA ALA A 675 -37.17 -30.75 -23.45
C ALA A 675 -36.11 -31.36 -24.35
N GLU A 676 -36.28 -31.25 -25.65
CA GLU A 676 -35.35 -31.69 -26.69
C GLU A 676 -34.99 -30.51 -27.59
N VAL A 677 -33.71 -30.29 -27.85
CA VAL A 677 -33.26 -29.30 -28.81
C VAL A 677 -33.51 -29.84 -30.22
N VAL A 678 -34.40 -29.24 -30.97
CA VAL A 678 -34.72 -29.63 -32.34
C VAL A 678 -33.75 -29.03 -33.35
N ARG A 679 -33.44 -27.75 -33.17
CA ARG A 679 -32.49 -27.01 -34.02
C ARG A 679 -32.03 -25.72 -33.31
N MET A 680 -30.90 -25.13 -33.80
CA MET A 680 -30.26 -23.96 -33.23
C MET A 680 -30.17 -22.76 -34.19
N ASP A 681 -30.94 -22.81 -35.30
CA ASP A 681 -30.85 -21.85 -36.41
C ASP A 681 -32.08 -20.97 -36.58
N PHE A 682 -32.89 -20.85 -35.53
CA PHE A 682 -34.07 -19.96 -35.58
C PHE A 682 -33.62 -18.49 -35.74
N THR A 683 -34.18 -17.85 -36.76
CA THR A 683 -34.10 -16.39 -36.96
C THR A 683 -35.47 -15.78 -36.70
N PRO A 684 -35.57 -14.70 -35.87
CA PRO A 684 -36.86 -14.05 -35.51
C PRO A 684 -37.68 -13.57 -36.67
#